data_cd4b31e9830afb626857710132c25034
#
_entry.id   cd4b31e9830afb626857710132c25034
#
_cell.length_a   1.000
_cell.length_b   1.000
_cell.length_c   1.000
_cell.angle_alpha   90.00
_cell.angle_beta   90.00
_cell.angle_gamma   90.00
#
_symmetry.space_group_name_H-M   'P 1'
#
loop_
_entity.id
_entity.type
_entity.pdbx_description
1 polymer ?
#
loop_
_entity_poly.entity_id
_entity_poly.type
_entity_poly.pdbx_seq_one_letter_code
_entity_poly.pdbx_strand_id
1 'polypeptide(L)'
;MKKGLSKFISTVLAACMITTGVAVVPFATTSATVYAASGISVTESKGWLESAYIEWSVSDSSYTGYNAYVKKSSDSSWTQLDDPLIRRYSDCWRADAVGLAAGTYDMKVVPMKNGSEVTADSITATGLTVQAHDRAGAAFSPKSTYKGAGAYNVDGTLKAGAKVIYVTPATAKTVKATVGGVEHTGLQDIVYGLQKGTETSPIDIRIVGMINAADMDSFGSSAEGLQIKGKNAYANLNCTIEGIGEDSGIHGFGMLIRNAGNLELRNFAVMACLDDSISLDTANCNVWVHNLDLFYGKTGGDADQAKGDGTVDIKGKSTYVTVSYNHFFDNGKSSLCGMKSEVTSSLITYHHNWFDHSDSRHPRIRTMSVHIYNNYFDGSAKYGVGVTMGASAFVEANYFRNVSKPMMSSGQGSDALGQGTFSGENGGIIKAYNNKMVNENRVFSYYTQNSPASTGYDAYEVTSRTATVPSSETTEKGGTTYNNFDTDANFGINVSDADVDAPDDVPAKVTTYAGRVNGGDFKWAFDNATEDANYSVITALKTAVVNYKTSIQSIGGNGSGATEPTTSATTEATTNKDGSTETTTNSQESSTEGTTTAPVEGAQIHNFTLNGTSSSFYTITGTLTSSYGTASYNGLTLTKALKMESKTAVNFDPDGVAGTLTIVTNPQYSGIIELNDKAITIGSDGVATISLDGSQSYSITKGSGSNYIFYIAYTPNGSTPKVIKGDANDSGKVDAADVTMIMDFAVGKISAVTNATNADVTGDKTVDVDDAYKISQFLNGLIKSL
;
A
#
# COMPACT_ATOMS: atom_id res chain seq x y z
N MET A 1 -1.16 -24.35 68.10
CA MET A 1 -0.77 -23.17 68.91
C MET A 1 0.25 -22.35 68.18
N LYS A 2 -0.11 -21.10 67.93
CA LYS A 2 0.75 -19.91 67.88
C LYS A 2 2.06 -19.93 67.12
N LYS A 3 2.12 -19.16 65.99
CA LYS A 3 2.89 -17.91 65.81
C LYS A 3 4.39 -18.02 65.63
N GLY A 4 4.89 -17.38 64.55
CA GLY A 4 6.17 -16.70 64.59
C GLY A 4 6.75 -16.38 63.21
N LEU A 5 6.53 -15.19 62.82
CA LEU A 5 7.20 -14.38 61.83
C LEU A 5 8.71 -14.34 62.07
N SER A 6 9.57 -14.46 61.06
CA SER A 6 10.80 -13.64 60.99
C SER A 6 11.52 -13.75 59.65
N LYS A 7 11.89 -12.61 59.10
CA LYS A 7 12.81 -12.32 58.00
C LYS A 7 14.20 -12.94 58.29
N PHE A 8 14.90 -13.38 57.24
CA PHE A 8 16.36 -13.14 57.17
C PHE A 8 16.88 -13.13 55.72
N ILE A 9 17.63 -12.15 55.45
CA ILE A 9 18.57 -11.79 54.39
C ILE A 9 19.68 -12.85 54.34
N SER A 10 20.16 -13.22 53.14
CA SER A 10 21.51 -13.71 52.86
C SER A 10 21.82 -13.57 51.39
N THR A 11 22.55 -12.67 50.94
CA THR A 11 23.97 -12.43 50.73
C THR A 11 24.67 -13.53 49.90
N VAL A 12 24.86 -13.18 48.63
CA VAL A 12 26.01 -13.27 47.71
C VAL A 12 27.00 -14.42 47.90
N LEU A 13 27.20 -15.16 46.81
CA LEU A 13 28.55 -15.58 46.40
C LEU A 13 28.69 -15.44 44.86
N ALA A 14 29.58 -14.53 44.47
CA ALA A 14 29.99 -14.33 43.11
C ALA A 14 31.00 -15.39 42.69
N ALA A 15 30.78 -15.99 41.50
CA ALA A 15 31.83 -16.64 40.74
C ALA A 15 31.94 -15.95 39.39
N CYS A 16 33.04 -15.25 39.16
CA CYS A 16 33.41 -14.67 37.87
C CYS A 16 33.58 -15.79 36.84
N MET A 17 32.78 -15.73 35.75
CA MET A 17 33.22 -16.20 34.45
C MET A 17 33.07 -15.03 33.49
N ILE A 18 34.22 -14.58 32.99
CA ILE A 18 34.30 -13.57 31.93
C ILE A 18 33.90 -14.26 30.63
N THR A 19 32.71 -14.02 30.15
CA THR A 19 32.32 -14.22 28.75
C THR A 19 32.02 -12.87 28.18
N THR A 20 32.75 -12.48 27.16
CA THR A 20 32.51 -11.31 26.36
C THR A 20 31.19 -11.50 25.61
N GLY A 21 30.08 -11.14 26.24
CA GLY A 21 28.77 -11.03 25.64
C GLY A 21 28.49 -9.56 25.38
N VAL A 22 28.21 -9.21 24.16
CA VAL A 22 27.63 -7.93 23.79
C VAL A 22 26.36 -7.76 24.62
N ALA A 23 26.32 -6.72 25.46
CA ALA A 23 25.18 -6.45 26.30
C ALA A 23 23.99 -6.05 25.43
N VAL A 24 22.97 -6.91 25.36
CA VAL A 24 21.61 -6.46 25.06
C VAL A 24 21.23 -5.51 26.19
N VAL A 25 21.22 -4.23 25.89
CA VAL A 25 20.77 -3.19 26.84
C VAL A 25 19.26 -3.40 26.98
N PRO A 26 18.74 -3.81 28.14
CA PRO A 26 17.30 -3.81 28.33
C PRO A 26 16.80 -2.39 28.19
N PHE A 27 15.76 -2.17 27.40
CA PHE A 27 15.09 -0.88 27.31
C PHE A 27 14.73 -0.37 28.72
N ALA A 28 15.50 0.53 29.25
CA ALA A 28 15.06 1.37 30.33
C ALA A 28 14.05 2.36 29.68
N THR A 29 12.76 2.15 29.95
CA THR A 29 11.77 3.21 29.78
C THR A 29 12.16 4.34 30.73
N THR A 30 13.06 5.22 30.30
CA THR A 30 13.27 6.49 30.98
C THR A 30 12.01 7.29 30.77
N SER A 31 11.17 7.35 31.82
CA SER A 31 10.06 8.30 31.85
C SER A 31 10.64 9.69 31.60
N ALA A 32 10.32 10.28 30.43
CA ALA A 32 10.70 11.63 30.10
C ALA A 32 10.17 12.56 31.20
N THR A 33 11.02 13.47 31.70
CA THR A 33 10.57 14.46 32.68
C THR A 33 9.66 15.45 31.96
N VAL A 34 8.37 15.41 32.27
CA VAL A 34 7.33 16.24 31.67
C VAL A 34 7.10 17.46 32.56
N TYR A 35 7.25 18.65 32.02
CA TYR A 35 6.82 19.89 32.63
C TYR A 35 5.41 20.23 32.10
N ALA A 36 4.40 20.11 32.94
CA ALA A 36 3.04 20.51 32.62
C ALA A 36 2.95 22.04 32.76
N ALA A 37 2.59 22.72 31.68
CA ALA A 37 2.14 24.11 31.68
C ALA A 37 0.63 24.19 31.85
N SER A 38 0.10 25.31 32.29
CA SER A 38 -1.35 25.50 32.37
C SER A 38 -1.94 25.54 30.96
N GLY A 39 -2.76 24.57 30.58
CA GLY A 39 -3.51 24.55 29.33
C GLY A 39 -3.08 23.55 28.28
N ILE A 40 -1.85 23.00 28.31
CA ILE A 40 -1.40 21.87 27.51
C ILE A 40 -0.56 20.89 28.34
N SER A 41 -0.59 19.61 28.00
CA SER A 41 0.19 18.58 28.71
C SER A 41 0.64 17.49 27.75
N VAL A 42 1.89 16.99 27.89
CA VAL A 42 2.40 15.87 27.12
C VAL A 42 1.62 14.61 27.49
N THR A 43 1.11 13.91 26.49
CA THR A 43 0.43 12.62 26.64
C THR A 43 1.33 11.45 26.30
N GLU A 44 2.18 11.62 25.26
CA GLU A 44 3.17 10.64 24.84
C GLU A 44 4.39 11.33 24.20
N SER A 45 5.56 10.72 24.30
CA SER A 45 6.75 11.15 23.56
C SER A 45 7.75 10.01 23.46
N LYS A 46 8.39 9.86 22.30
CA LYS A 46 9.30 8.75 22.04
C LYS A 46 10.33 9.11 20.99
N GLY A 47 11.56 8.63 21.15
CA GLY A 47 12.54 8.53 20.07
C GLY A 47 12.33 7.21 19.31
N TRP A 48 12.56 7.22 18.01
CA TRP A 48 12.39 6.10 17.13
C TRP A 48 13.60 5.94 16.19
N LEU A 49 13.41 5.30 15.04
CA LEU A 49 14.43 5.19 14.00
C LEU A 49 14.52 6.52 13.24
N GLU A 50 15.65 7.23 13.37
CA GLU A 50 15.94 8.53 12.73
C GLU A 50 14.82 9.57 12.89
N SER A 51 13.99 9.41 13.91
CA SER A 51 12.85 10.26 14.19
C SER A 51 12.54 10.33 15.69
N ALA A 52 11.74 11.31 16.09
CA ALA A 52 11.17 11.43 17.42
C ALA A 52 9.82 12.12 17.33
N TYR A 53 8.91 11.84 18.27
CA TYR A 53 7.63 12.52 18.32
C TYR A 53 7.23 12.94 19.73
N ILE A 54 6.32 13.89 19.78
CA ILE A 54 5.65 14.35 20.99
C ILE A 54 4.16 14.51 20.73
N GLU A 55 3.34 13.98 21.63
CA GLU A 55 1.90 14.15 21.65
C GLU A 55 1.47 14.96 22.86
N TRP A 56 0.41 15.73 22.68
CA TRP A 56 -0.12 16.55 23.78
C TRP A 56 -1.63 16.71 23.72
N SER A 57 -2.22 16.84 24.90
CA SER A 57 -3.62 17.22 25.07
C SER A 57 -3.75 18.72 25.34
N VAL A 58 -4.92 19.29 25.07
CA VAL A 58 -5.23 20.69 25.19
C VAL A 58 -6.47 20.88 26.08
N SER A 59 -6.34 21.69 27.13
CA SER A 59 -7.43 22.08 28.03
C SER A 59 -7.80 23.56 27.93
N ASP A 60 -6.92 24.42 27.37
CA ASP A 60 -7.22 25.84 27.12
C ASP A 60 -7.62 26.05 25.66
N SER A 61 -8.89 26.27 25.41
CA SER A 61 -9.45 26.52 24.07
C SER A 61 -9.07 27.89 23.46
N SER A 62 -8.35 28.73 24.19
CA SER A 62 -7.91 30.03 23.70
C SER A 62 -6.67 29.96 22.80
N TYR A 63 -5.98 28.82 22.74
CA TYR A 63 -4.88 28.63 21.81
C TYR A 63 -5.38 28.47 20.38
N THR A 64 -4.71 29.14 19.46
CA THR A 64 -5.08 29.17 18.03
C THR A 64 -4.16 28.32 17.17
N GLY A 65 -3.13 27.71 17.75
CA GLY A 65 -2.19 26.84 17.05
C GLY A 65 -0.98 26.49 17.93
N TYR A 66 0.00 25.81 17.32
CA TYR A 66 1.19 25.33 18.00
C TYR A 66 2.39 25.38 17.07
N ASN A 67 3.55 25.76 17.61
CA ASN A 67 4.85 25.54 17.02
C ASN A 67 5.54 24.38 17.75
N ALA A 68 6.24 23.54 17.04
CA ALA A 68 7.03 22.46 17.61
C ALA A 68 8.52 22.62 17.26
N TYR A 69 9.37 22.16 18.13
CA TYR A 69 10.82 22.32 18.03
C TYR A 69 11.53 21.04 18.46
N VAL A 70 12.70 20.80 17.88
CA VAL A 70 13.60 19.69 18.24
C VAL A 70 15.03 20.21 18.43
N LYS A 71 15.80 19.55 19.29
CA LYS A 71 17.25 19.73 19.39
C LYS A 71 17.91 18.44 19.89
N LYS A 72 19.21 18.26 19.64
CA LYS A 72 19.98 17.31 20.46
C LYS A 72 19.97 17.79 21.91
N SER A 73 19.88 16.88 22.87
CA SER A 73 19.87 17.26 24.30
C SER A 73 21.11 17.99 24.71
N SER A 74 22.26 17.78 24.04
CA SER A 74 23.52 18.50 24.25
C SER A 74 23.53 19.94 23.73
N ASP A 75 22.62 20.26 22.80
CA ASP A 75 22.66 21.54 22.10
C ASP A 75 21.87 22.60 22.82
N SER A 76 22.33 23.87 22.70
CA SER A 76 21.62 25.03 23.27
C SER A 76 20.50 25.57 22.39
N SER A 77 20.57 25.34 21.07
CA SER A 77 19.65 25.92 20.09
C SER A 77 18.55 24.93 19.69
N TRP A 78 17.34 25.45 19.57
CA TRP A 78 16.17 24.70 19.05
C TRP A 78 16.01 24.92 17.55
N THR A 79 15.66 23.88 16.84
CA THR A 79 15.24 23.94 15.43
C THR A 79 13.73 23.79 15.38
N GLN A 80 13.04 24.74 14.74
CA GLN A 80 11.60 24.67 14.53
C GLN A 80 11.28 23.58 13.49
N LEU A 81 10.25 22.82 13.73
CA LEU A 81 9.71 21.86 12.77
C LEU A 81 8.82 22.57 11.74
N ASP A 82 8.80 22.04 10.52
CA ASP A 82 7.89 22.51 9.50
C ASP A 82 6.43 22.27 9.91
N ASP A 83 5.56 23.20 9.56
CA ASP A 83 4.14 23.19 9.94
C ASP A 83 3.40 21.87 9.61
N PRO A 84 3.58 21.23 8.43
CA PRO A 84 2.92 19.95 8.12
C PRO A 84 3.34 18.76 9.02
N LEU A 85 4.41 18.86 9.76
CA LEU A 85 4.83 17.85 10.74
C LEU A 85 3.99 17.88 12.03
N ILE A 86 3.11 18.86 12.16
CA ILE A 86 2.19 19.00 13.30
C ILE A 86 0.78 18.59 12.81
N ARG A 87 0.13 17.70 13.54
CA ARG A 87 -1.19 17.16 13.17
C ARG A 87 -2.11 17.16 14.38
N ARG A 88 -3.41 17.36 14.12
CA ARG A 88 -4.47 17.25 15.11
C ARG A 88 -5.25 15.96 14.92
N TYR A 89 -5.50 15.27 16.03
CA TYR A 89 -6.35 14.11 16.14
C TYR A 89 -7.61 14.44 16.99
N SER A 90 -8.49 13.47 17.22
CA SER A 90 -9.70 13.68 18.01
C SER A 90 -9.42 14.09 19.46
N ASP A 91 -8.38 13.52 20.04
CA ASP A 91 -8.03 13.57 21.47
C ASP A 91 -6.67 14.18 21.78
N CYS A 92 -5.80 14.30 20.77
CA CYS A 92 -4.46 14.86 20.93
C CYS A 92 -4.01 15.67 19.72
N TRP A 93 -2.89 16.34 19.90
CA TRP A 93 -2.03 16.86 18.85
C TRP A 93 -0.74 16.07 18.85
N ARG A 94 -0.07 15.98 17.69
CA ARG A 94 1.20 15.29 17.52
C ARG A 94 2.14 16.08 16.62
N ALA A 95 3.41 16.09 16.96
CA ALA A 95 4.49 16.59 16.10
C ALA A 95 5.57 15.52 15.96
N ASP A 96 6.02 15.29 14.72
CA ASP A 96 7.12 14.37 14.42
C ASP A 96 8.32 15.12 13.87
N ALA A 97 9.48 14.89 14.46
CA ALA A 97 10.77 15.32 13.96
C ALA A 97 11.40 14.14 13.21
N VAL A 98 11.77 14.34 11.96
CA VAL A 98 12.36 13.31 11.08
C VAL A 98 13.72 13.74 10.56
N GLY A 99 14.53 12.80 10.08
CA GLY A 99 15.88 13.08 9.59
C GLY A 99 16.87 13.37 10.73
N LEU A 100 16.73 12.67 11.85
CA LEU A 100 17.58 12.82 13.03
C LEU A 100 18.69 11.76 13.03
N ALA A 101 19.93 12.17 13.24
CA ALA A 101 21.01 11.24 13.51
C ALA A 101 20.77 10.50 14.83
N ALA A 102 21.31 9.29 14.97
CA ALA A 102 21.26 8.57 16.25
C ALA A 102 21.80 9.42 17.41
N GLY A 103 21.11 9.42 18.53
CA GLY A 103 21.45 10.23 19.70
C GLY A 103 20.27 10.49 20.63
N THR A 104 20.45 11.42 21.56
CA THR A 104 19.43 11.83 22.51
C THR A 104 18.92 13.21 22.16
N TYR A 105 17.59 13.37 22.12
CA TYR A 105 16.93 14.61 21.70
C TYR A 105 15.92 15.10 22.72
N ASP A 106 15.64 16.40 22.64
CA ASP A 106 14.53 17.04 23.34
C ASP A 106 13.57 17.62 22.31
N MET A 107 12.26 17.51 22.57
CA MET A 107 11.22 18.16 21.77
C MET A 107 10.42 19.14 22.63
N LYS A 108 10.04 20.27 22.04
CA LYS A 108 9.30 21.34 22.73
C LYS A 108 8.11 21.74 21.87
N VAL A 109 6.96 21.96 22.51
CA VAL A 109 5.76 22.55 21.90
C VAL A 109 5.46 23.89 22.57
N VAL A 110 5.19 24.90 21.75
CA VAL A 110 4.84 26.25 22.18
C VAL A 110 3.47 26.59 21.62
N PRO A 111 2.44 26.81 22.47
CA PRO A 111 1.12 27.19 21.98
C PRO A 111 1.12 28.61 21.42
N MET A 112 0.23 28.85 20.45
CA MET A 112 0.03 30.13 19.79
C MET A 112 -1.27 30.79 20.25
N LYS A 113 -1.26 32.09 20.45
CA LYS A 113 -2.45 32.88 20.76
C LYS A 113 -2.39 34.22 20.05
N ASN A 114 -3.43 34.54 19.28
CA ASN A 114 -3.49 35.77 18.50
C ASN A 114 -2.25 35.96 17.57
N GLY A 115 -1.75 34.89 16.98
CA GLY A 115 -0.59 34.93 16.07
C GLY A 115 0.79 35.04 16.76
N SER A 116 0.85 34.95 18.09
CA SER A 116 2.12 35.04 18.88
C SER A 116 2.30 33.81 19.76
N GLU A 117 3.55 33.40 19.96
CA GLU A 117 3.91 32.32 20.87
C GLU A 117 3.68 32.70 22.33
N VAL A 118 3.09 31.80 23.10
CA VAL A 118 2.94 31.88 24.55
C VAL A 118 4.02 31.00 25.18
N THR A 119 5.26 31.47 25.19
CA THR A 119 6.43 30.71 25.65
C THR A 119 6.35 30.27 27.11
N ALA A 120 5.59 31.01 27.95
CA ALA A 120 5.35 30.63 29.33
C ALA A 120 4.56 29.33 29.49
N ASP A 121 3.77 28.97 28.46
CA ASP A 121 2.91 27.80 28.46
C ASP A 121 3.50 26.64 27.60
N SER A 122 4.81 26.73 27.29
CA SER A 122 5.49 25.67 26.52
C SER A 122 5.65 24.41 27.35
N ILE A 123 5.55 23.27 26.66
CA ILE A 123 5.86 21.93 27.22
C ILE A 123 7.10 21.36 26.54
N THR A 124 7.84 20.50 27.25
CA THR A 124 9.06 19.89 26.71
C THR A 124 9.11 18.42 27.14
N ALA A 125 9.43 17.56 26.19
CA ALA A 125 9.82 16.18 26.41
C ALA A 125 11.34 16.07 26.22
N THR A 126 12.04 15.46 27.15
CA THR A 126 13.51 15.39 27.18
C THR A 126 14.01 13.97 27.18
N GLY A 127 15.22 13.75 26.65
CA GLY A 127 15.89 12.46 26.72
C GLY A 127 15.37 11.42 25.73
N LEU A 128 14.78 11.83 24.61
CA LEU A 128 14.25 10.95 23.58
C LEU A 128 15.40 10.26 22.84
N THR A 129 15.50 8.94 22.95
CA THR A 129 16.56 8.15 22.32
C THR A 129 16.21 7.82 20.87
N VAL A 130 16.93 8.40 19.92
CA VAL A 130 16.83 8.13 18.48
C VAL A 130 17.89 7.11 18.09
N GLN A 131 17.48 6.09 17.34
CA GLN A 131 18.35 5.06 16.78
C GLN A 131 18.53 5.25 15.28
N ALA A 132 19.62 4.72 14.71
CA ALA A 132 19.80 4.70 13.26
C ALA A 132 18.97 3.59 12.61
N HIS A 133 18.55 3.80 11.37
CA HIS A 133 18.13 2.71 10.51
C HIS A 133 19.31 1.80 10.16
N ASP A 134 19.04 0.52 10.00
CA ASP A 134 20.02 -0.48 9.60
C ASP A 134 20.27 -0.39 8.08
N ARG A 135 21.45 0.09 7.71
CA ARG A 135 21.90 0.26 6.31
C ARG A 135 22.78 -0.90 5.83
N ALA A 136 22.57 -2.11 6.34
CA ALA A 136 23.18 -3.30 5.77
C ALA A 136 22.48 -3.71 4.45
N GLY A 137 23.14 -4.58 3.68
CA GLY A 137 22.57 -5.18 2.47
C GLY A 137 22.94 -4.49 1.17
N ALA A 138 22.36 -5.01 0.08
CA ALA A 138 22.78 -4.76 -1.29
C ALA A 138 22.70 -3.29 -1.73
N ALA A 139 21.68 -2.54 -1.30
CA ALA A 139 21.50 -1.13 -1.65
C ALA A 139 22.67 -0.24 -1.20
N PHE A 140 23.37 -0.67 -0.15
CA PHE A 140 24.52 0.04 0.43
C PHE A 140 25.87 -0.58 0.08
N SER A 141 25.89 -1.58 -0.80
CA SER A 141 27.12 -2.26 -1.20
C SER A 141 28.14 -1.27 -1.74
N PRO A 142 29.41 -1.37 -1.32
CA PRO A 142 30.51 -0.57 -1.90
C PRO A 142 30.74 -0.87 -3.38
N LYS A 143 30.19 -1.96 -3.91
CA LYS A 143 30.23 -2.37 -5.32
C LYS A 143 29.09 -1.77 -6.14
N SER A 144 28.04 -1.27 -5.50
CA SER A 144 26.90 -0.66 -6.18
C SER A 144 27.24 0.72 -6.75
N THR A 145 26.41 1.19 -7.68
CA THR A 145 26.63 2.46 -8.39
C THR A 145 26.65 3.67 -7.44
N TYR A 146 25.70 3.72 -6.50
CA TYR A 146 25.49 4.89 -5.64
C TYR A 146 25.94 4.69 -4.19
N LYS A 147 26.21 3.45 -3.78
CA LYS A 147 26.65 3.07 -2.42
C LYS A 147 25.69 3.55 -1.31
N GLY A 148 24.42 3.68 -1.64
CA GLY A 148 23.36 4.18 -0.78
C GLY A 148 22.06 4.39 -1.54
N ALA A 149 21.02 4.80 -0.85
CA ALA A 149 19.70 5.06 -1.40
C ALA A 149 19.09 6.32 -0.80
N GLY A 150 18.33 7.06 -1.61
CA GLY A 150 17.49 8.15 -1.16
C GLY A 150 18.18 9.49 -0.90
N ALA A 151 17.45 10.40 -0.27
CA ALA A 151 17.84 11.78 0.00
C ALA A 151 18.56 11.98 1.35
N TYR A 152 18.78 10.88 2.10
CA TYR A 152 19.40 10.93 3.42
C TYR A 152 20.86 10.48 3.39
N ASN A 153 21.65 11.02 4.31
CA ASN A 153 23.01 10.61 4.61
C ASN A 153 23.02 9.28 5.39
N VAL A 154 24.19 8.65 5.49
CA VAL A 154 24.34 7.39 6.24
C VAL A 154 24.07 7.53 7.74
N ASP A 155 24.15 8.74 8.29
CA ASP A 155 23.82 9.03 9.69
C ASP A 155 22.34 9.36 9.91
N GLY A 156 21.51 9.29 8.87
CA GLY A 156 20.08 9.56 8.95
C GLY A 156 19.67 11.02 8.79
N THR A 157 20.63 11.94 8.65
CA THR A 157 20.32 13.35 8.39
C THR A 157 20.02 13.59 6.91
N LEU A 158 19.15 14.56 6.63
CA LEU A 158 18.82 14.94 5.26
C LEU A 158 20.06 15.51 4.56
N LYS A 159 20.31 15.11 3.30
CA LYS A 159 21.42 15.61 2.51
C LYS A 159 21.35 17.13 2.30
N ALA A 160 22.48 17.80 2.31
CA ALA A 160 22.54 19.25 2.11
C ALA A 160 21.90 19.66 0.77
N GLY A 161 21.06 20.70 0.81
CA GLY A 161 20.36 21.22 -0.37
C GLY A 161 19.20 20.34 -0.83
N ALA A 162 18.75 19.41 -0.02
CA ALA A 162 17.56 18.60 -0.31
C ALA A 162 16.31 19.49 -0.37
N LYS A 163 15.46 19.19 -1.35
CA LYS A 163 14.13 19.79 -1.48
C LYS A 163 13.13 18.92 -0.75
N VAL A 164 12.46 19.47 0.23
CA VAL A 164 11.38 18.80 0.98
C VAL A 164 10.04 19.19 0.38
N ILE A 165 9.22 18.19 0.04
CA ILE A 165 7.91 18.37 -0.58
C ILE A 165 6.87 17.66 0.27
N TYR A 166 6.01 18.40 0.95
CA TYR A 166 4.90 17.83 1.72
C TYR A 166 3.70 17.58 0.84
N VAL A 167 3.17 16.36 0.89
CA VAL A 167 1.98 15.94 0.13
C VAL A 167 0.94 15.39 1.10
N THR A 168 -0.23 16.01 1.10
CA THR A 168 -1.38 15.60 1.90
C THR A 168 -2.53 15.15 1.00
N PRO A 169 -3.58 14.48 1.50
CA PRO A 169 -4.77 14.19 0.71
C PRO A 169 -5.36 15.44 0.02
N ALA A 170 -5.37 16.57 0.72
CA ALA A 170 -5.90 17.83 0.17
C ALA A 170 -5.01 18.45 -0.91
N THR A 171 -3.71 18.16 -0.91
CA THR A 171 -2.74 18.81 -1.81
C THR A 171 -2.17 17.88 -2.89
N ALA A 172 -2.45 16.59 -2.86
CA ALA A 172 -1.87 15.63 -3.82
C ALA A 172 -2.07 16.03 -5.30
N LYS A 173 -3.19 16.69 -5.63
CA LYS A 173 -3.47 17.25 -6.98
C LYS A 173 -2.82 18.60 -7.25
N THR A 174 -2.56 19.40 -6.22
CA THR A 174 -2.27 20.83 -6.35
C THR A 174 -0.91 21.24 -5.84
N VAL A 175 -0.23 20.34 -5.11
CA VAL A 175 1.12 20.60 -4.61
C VAL A 175 2.05 20.99 -5.75
N LYS A 176 2.84 22.04 -5.55
CA LYS A 176 3.79 22.54 -6.54
C LYS A 176 5.23 22.32 -6.07
N ALA A 177 6.08 21.93 -6.98
CA ALA A 177 7.52 21.83 -6.73
C ALA A 177 8.31 22.10 -8.00
N THR A 178 9.48 22.75 -7.83
CA THR A 178 10.42 22.93 -8.93
C THR A 178 11.37 21.75 -9.01
N VAL A 179 11.27 20.95 -10.06
CA VAL A 179 12.12 19.81 -10.36
C VAL A 179 12.87 20.04 -11.65
N GLY A 180 14.21 19.98 -11.62
CA GLY A 180 15.05 20.25 -12.79
C GLY A 180 14.86 21.62 -13.42
N GLY A 181 14.50 22.62 -12.61
CA GLY A 181 14.28 23.99 -13.04
C GLY A 181 12.88 24.27 -13.64
N VAL A 182 11.97 23.28 -13.61
CA VAL A 182 10.58 23.39 -14.10
C VAL A 182 9.62 23.25 -12.93
N GLU A 183 8.60 24.10 -12.86
CA GLU A 183 7.51 23.94 -11.90
C GLU A 183 6.59 22.81 -12.35
N HIS A 184 6.32 21.88 -11.47
CA HIS A 184 5.41 20.76 -11.61
C HIS A 184 4.25 20.89 -10.62
N THR A 185 3.06 20.41 -10.98
CA THR A 185 1.85 20.51 -10.17
C THR A 185 1.21 19.13 -10.02
N GLY A 186 1.00 18.70 -8.77
CA GLY A 186 0.47 17.37 -8.43
C GLY A 186 1.58 16.33 -8.26
N LEU A 187 1.31 15.34 -7.41
CA LEU A 187 2.32 14.34 -7.03
C LEU A 187 2.85 13.57 -8.26
N GLN A 188 1.97 13.12 -9.17
CA GLN A 188 2.41 12.37 -10.35
C GLN A 188 3.29 13.23 -11.28
N ASP A 189 2.94 14.50 -11.49
CA ASP A 189 3.74 15.39 -12.34
C ASP A 189 5.10 15.72 -11.72
N ILE A 190 5.17 15.88 -10.39
CA ILE A 190 6.43 16.10 -9.67
C ILE A 190 7.38 14.93 -9.87
N VAL A 191 6.92 13.69 -9.70
CA VAL A 191 7.79 12.52 -9.93
C VAL A 191 8.11 12.31 -11.41
N TYR A 192 7.27 12.77 -12.34
CA TYR A 192 7.61 12.85 -13.76
C TYR A 192 8.73 13.83 -14.07
N GLY A 193 8.85 14.91 -13.30
CA GLY A 193 9.99 15.83 -13.40
C GLY A 193 11.32 15.13 -13.25
N LEU A 194 11.43 14.12 -12.39
CA LEU A 194 12.64 13.31 -12.19
C LEU A 194 13.05 12.55 -13.46
N GLN A 195 12.08 12.13 -14.30
CA GLN A 195 12.37 11.41 -15.54
C GLN A 195 13.21 12.21 -16.54
N LYS A 196 13.19 13.54 -16.46
CA LYS A 196 14.02 14.39 -17.34
C LYS A 196 15.49 14.24 -17.05
N GLY A 197 15.88 13.83 -15.84
CA GLY A 197 17.26 13.67 -15.40
C GLY A 197 18.03 14.97 -15.32
N THR A 198 17.32 16.09 -15.12
CA THR A 198 17.91 17.44 -14.97
C THR A 198 17.96 17.88 -13.51
N GLU A 199 17.24 17.21 -12.63
CA GLU A 199 17.30 17.45 -11.19
C GLU A 199 18.59 16.84 -10.61
N THR A 200 19.32 17.62 -9.86
CA THR A 200 20.57 17.21 -9.20
C THR A 200 20.51 17.28 -7.68
N SER A 201 19.56 18.06 -7.14
CA SER A 201 19.35 18.14 -5.71
C SER A 201 18.70 16.87 -5.18
N PRO A 202 19.00 16.44 -3.96
CA PRO A 202 18.22 15.42 -3.29
C PRO A 202 16.75 15.89 -3.16
N ILE A 203 15.81 14.95 -3.30
CA ILE A 203 14.38 15.23 -3.12
C ILE A 203 13.83 14.33 -2.04
N ASP A 204 13.11 14.91 -1.09
CA ASP A 204 12.41 14.21 -0.03
C ASP A 204 10.90 14.53 -0.12
N ILE A 205 10.11 13.54 -0.54
CA ILE A 205 8.65 13.64 -0.66
C ILE A 205 8.03 13.07 0.60
N ARG A 206 7.41 13.92 1.40
CA ARG A 206 6.80 13.59 2.69
C ARG A 206 5.29 13.45 2.57
N ILE A 207 4.81 12.23 2.65
CA ILE A 207 3.37 11.92 2.70
C ILE A 207 2.89 12.16 4.13
N VAL A 208 1.88 13.01 4.29
CA VAL A 208 1.25 13.28 5.58
C VAL A 208 -0.23 12.90 5.52
N GLY A 209 -0.59 11.86 6.24
CA GLY A 209 -1.90 11.23 6.18
C GLY A 209 -2.06 10.26 5.01
N MET A 210 -3.29 9.75 4.79
CA MET A 210 -3.59 8.72 3.80
C MET A 210 -4.03 9.33 2.48
N ILE A 211 -3.20 9.25 1.43
CA ILE A 211 -3.57 9.69 0.07
C ILE A 211 -4.37 8.56 -0.60
N ASN A 212 -5.64 8.83 -0.92
CA ASN A 212 -6.48 7.89 -1.64
C ASN A 212 -6.32 8.06 -3.16
N ALA A 213 -6.68 7.03 -3.92
CA ALA A 213 -6.69 7.13 -5.38
C ALA A 213 -7.54 8.31 -5.90
N ALA A 214 -8.62 8.68 -5.20
CA ALA A 214 -9.46 9.84 -5.54
C ALA A 214 -8.79 11.19 -5.29
N ASP A 215 -7.75 11.24 -4.46
CA ASP A 215 -6.98 12.45 -4.17
C ASP A 215 -5.92 12.74 -5.24
N MET A 216 -5.68 11.79 -6.14
CA MET A 216 -4.73 11.93 -7.25
C MET A 216 -5.41 12.52 -8.50
N ASP A 217 -4.73 13.43 -9.19
CA ASP A 217 -5.19 14.02 -10.47
C ASP A 217 -4.97 13.06 -11.65
N SER A 218 -3.89 12.30 -11.60
CA SER A 218 -3.47 11.37 -12.64
C SER A 218 -2.60 10.25 -12.12
N PHE A 219 -2.47 9.20 -12.91
CA PHE A 219 -1.54 8.10 -12.68
C PHE A 219 -0.68 7.85 -13.91
N GLY A 220 0.60 7.57 -13.70
CA GLY A 220 1.52 7.24 -14.77
C GLY A 220 1.48 5.76 -15.18
N SER A 221 0.95 4.89 -14.34
CA SER A 221 0.67 3.49 -14.63
C SER A 221 -0.82 3.21 -14.51
N SER A 222 -1.38 2.50 -15.50
CA SER A 222 -2.77 2.07 -15.47
C SER A 222 -2.98 0.82 -14.60
N ALA A 223 -1.92 0.10 -14.26
CA ALA A 223 -1.96 -1.07 -13.41
C ALA A 223 -1.69 -0.69 -11.95
N GLU A 224 -0.48 -0.30 -11.61
CA GLU A 224 -0.10 0.00 -10.23
C GLU A 224 -0.63 1.36 -9.75
N GLY A 225 -0.52 2.41 -10.59
CA GLY A 225 -0.94 3.77 -10.24
C GLY A 225 0.21 4.79 -10.35
N LEU A 226 0.85 5.18 -9.26
CA LEU A 226 1.96 6.14 -9.27
C LEU A 226 3.16 5.58 -10.03
N GLN A 227 3.66 6.31 -11.04
CA GLN A 227 4.85 5.90 -11.78
C GLN A 227 6.05 6.79 -11.47
N ILE A 228 7.13 6.19 -10.98
CA ILE A 228 8.42 6.81 -10.76
C ILE A 228 9.40 6.27 -11.81
N LYS A 229 9.99 7.15 -12.62
CA LYS A 229 10.80 6.70 -13.74
C LYS A 229 12.06 7.54 -13.89
N GLY A 230 13.19 6.87 -14.04
CA GLY A 230 14.45 7.50 -14.44
C GLY A 230 14.54 7.72 -15.94
N LYS A 231 15.44 8.62 -16.38
CA LYS A 231 15.68 8.93 -17.79
C LYS A 231 16.24 7.74 -18.57
N ASN A 232 17.18 7.03 -17.97
CA ASN A 232 17.86 5.86 -18.51
C ASN A 232 17.93 4.79 -17.42
N ALA A 233 18.31 3.57 -17.79
CA ALA A 233 18.56 2.50 -16.84
C ALA A 233 19.44 2.99 -15.68
N TYR A 234 19.00 2.68 -14.45
CA TYR A 234 19.72 3.02 -13.21
C TYR A 234 19.94 4.52 -12.99
N ALA A 235 19.09 5.40 -13.54
CA ALA A 235 19.25 6.85 -13.41
C ALA A 235 19.22 7.30 -11.95
N ASN A 236 20.16 8.18 -11.58
CA ASN A 236 20.22 8.75 -10.23
C ASN A 236 19.01 9.67 -9.96
N LEU A 237 18.10 9.24 -9.14
CA LEU A 237 16.97 10.07 -8.69
C LEU A 237 17.29 10.84 -7.39
N ASN A 238 18.17 10.28 -6.56
CA ASN A 238 18.53 10.86 -5.25
C ASN A 238 17.26 11.27 -4.46
N CYS A 239 16.28 10.37 -4.40
CA CYS A 239 14.93 10.65 -3.95
C CYS A 239 14.52 9.71 -2.82
N THR A 240 13.89 10.28 -1.79
CA THR A 240 13.17 9.53 -0.76
C THR A 240 11.68 9.85 -0.85
N ILE A 241 10.83 8.84 -0.69
CA ILE A 241 9.41 9.00 -0.40
C ILE A 241 9.18 8.41 0.99
N GLU A 242 8.73 9.25 1.91
CA GLU A 242 8.49 8.83 3.29
C GLU A 242 7.12 9.22 3.80
N GLY A 243 6.55 8.39 4.65
CA GLY A 243 5.36 8.74 5.43
C GLY A 243 5.74 9.38 6.75
N ILE A 244 4.96 10.35 7.21
CA ILE A 244 5.16 11.03 8.49
C ILE A 244 4.24 10.44 9.55
N GLY A 245 4.82 9.99 10.67
CA GLY A 245 4.09 9.39 11.79
C GLY A 245 3.61 7.96 11.53
N GLU A 246 2.55 7.58 12.21
CA GLU A 246 2.03 6.20 12.23
C GLU A 246 0.95 5.94 11.17
N ASP A 247 0.35 6.98 10.59
CA ASP A 247 -0.90 6.93 9.86
C ASP A 247 -0.80 7.46 8.42
N SER A 248 0.42 7.64 7.92
CA SER A 248 0.65 8.07 6.54
C SER A 248 0.72 6.88 5.59
N GLY A 249 0.22 7.08 4.36
CA GLY A 249 0.25 6.02 3.35
C GLY A 249 -0.47 6.36 2.06
N ILE A 250 -0.61 5.36 1.21
CA ILE A 250 -1.36 5.39 -0.04
C ILE A 250 -2.44 4.30 -0.03
N HIS A 251 -3.62 4.62 -0.53
CA HIS A 251 -4.77 3.74 -0.53
C HIS A 251 -5.46 3.70 -1.89
N GLY A 252 -5.66 2.51 -2.42
CA GLY A 252 -6.31 2.28 -3.69
C GLY A 252 -5.39 2.32 -4.90
N PHE A 253 -4.08 2.47 -4.72
CA PHE A 253 -3.06 2.40 -5.76
C PHE A 253 -1.71 1.98 -5.17
N GLY A 254 -0.80 1.54 -6.03
CA GLY A 254 0.58 1.18 -5.73
C GLY A 254 1.58 2.04 -6.50
N MET A 255 2.82 1.57 -6.62
CA MET A 255 3.92 2.29 -7.27
C MET A 255 4.63 1.42 -8.31
N LEU A 256 4.72 1.92 -9.54
CA LEU A 256 5.57 1.36 -10.61
C LEU A 256 6.87 2.15 -10.70
N ILE A 257 8.00 1.46 -10.55
CA ILE A 257 9.33 2.07 -10.53
C ILE A 257 10.17 1.49 -11.66
N ARG A 258 10.67 2.36 -12.53
CA ARG A 258 11.44 1.97 -13.73
C ARG A 258 12.69 2.82 -13.92
N ASN A 259 13.79 2.18 -14.30
CA ASN A 259 15.04 2.85 -14.64
C ASN A 259 15.58 3.75 -13.52
N ALA A 260 15.16 3.54 -12.31
CA ALA A 260 15.44 4.38 -11.15
C ALA A 260 16.64 3.87 -10.37
N GLY A 261 17.46 4.78 -9.88
CA GLY A 261 18.55 4.49 -8.97
C GLY A 261 18.59 5.49 -7.82
N ASN A 262 19.21 5.11 -6.70
CA ASN A 262 19.32 5.95 -5.52
C ASN A 262 17.94 6.44 -5.02
N LEU A 263 17.06 5.46 -4.74
CA LEU A 263 15.68 5.67 -4.32
C LEU A 263 15.43 4.98 -2.99
N GLU A 264 14.78 5.67 -2.07
CA GLU A 264 14.35 5.15 -0.77
C GLU A 264 12.85 5.29 -0.61
N LEU A 265 12.18 4.23 -0.15
CA LEU A 265 10.76 4.21 0.18
C LEU A 265 10.63 3.76 1.63
N ARG A 266 10.08 4.61 2.52
CA ARG A 266 10.04 4.30 3.95
C ARG A 266 8.83 4.83 4.70
N ASN A 267 8.46 4.15 5.75
CA ASN A 267 7.50 4.58 6.79
C ASN A 267 6.11 4.96 6.26
N PHE A 268 5.56 4.24 5.30
CA PHE A 268 4.18 4.44 4.87
C PHE A 268 3.43 3.13 4.64
N ALA A 269 2.10 3.20 4.69
CA ALA A 269 1.26 2.05 4.35
C ALA A 269 0.93 2.01 2.86
N VAL A 270 0.79 0.79 2.30
CA VAL A 270 0.18 0.55 0.99
C VAL A 270 -1.04 -0.34 1.19
N MET A 271 -2.22 0.19 0.89
CA MET A 271 -3.49 -0.45 1.14
C MET A 271 -4.34 -0.52 -0.13
N ALA A 272 -5.01 -1.64 -0.35
CA ALA A 272 -5.99 -1.83 -1.42
C ALA A 272 -5.47 -1.43 -2.83
N CYS A 273 -4.18 -1.63 -3.12
CA CYS A 273 -3.58 -1.35 -4.43
C CYS A 273 -4.26 -2.15 -5.55
N LEU A 274 -4.15 -1.65 -6.78
CA LEU A 274 -4.84 -2.25 -7.94
C LEU A 274 -4.11 -3.46 -8.50
N ASP A 275 -2.76 -3.41 -8.48
CA ASP A 275 -1.83 -4.44 -8.97
C ASP A 275 -0.73 -4.62 -7.92
N ASP A 276 0.56 -4.65 -8.29
CA ASP A 276 1.64 -4.71 -7.31
C ASP A 276 1.62 -3.48 -6.36
N SER A 277 1.91 -3.70 -5.08
CA SER A 277 2.05 -2.59 -4.13
C SER A 277 3.27 -1.72 -4.46
N ILE A 278 4.44 -2.36 -4.61
CA ILE A 278 5.72 -1.75 -5.04
C ILE A 278 6.31 -2.62 -6.15
N SER A 279 6.30 -2.14 -7.37
CA SER A 279 6.82 -2.86 -8.56
C SER A 279 8.13 -2.23 -9.04
N LEU A 280 9.27 -2.84 -8.71
CA LEU A 280 10.58 -2.48 -9.27
C LEU A 280 10.75 -3.20 -10.62
N ASP A 281 10.13 -2.67 -11.67
CA ASP A 281 9.88 -3.41 -12.91
C ASP A 281 11.11 -3.54 -13.84
N THR A 282 11.87 -2.46 -14.06
CA THR A 282 12.96 -2.48 -15.06
C THR A 282 14.15 -1.64 -14.63
N ALA A 283 15.35 -2.26 -14.64
CA ALA A 283 16.65 -1.60 -14.53
C ALA A 283 16.75 -0.56 -13.39
N ASN A 284 16.35 -0.98 -12.19
CA ASN A 284 16.50 -0.20 -10.97
C ASN A 284 17.76 -0.61 -10.20
N CYS A 285 18.43 0.31 -9.52
CA CYS A 285 19.54 -0.02 -8.64
C CYS A 285 19.65 0.90 -7.43
N ASN A 286 20.25 0.41 -6.35
CA ASN A 286 20.34 1.15 -5.10
C ASN A 286 18.95 1.65 -4.67
N VAL A 287 18.00 0.71 -4.57
CA VAL A 287 16.65 0.97 -4.06
C VAL A 287 16.53 0.34 -2.68
N TRP A 288 16.05 1.12 -1.72
CA TRP A 288 15.78 0.66 -0.37
C TRP A 288 14.29 0.78 -0.06
N VAL A 289 13.63 -0.36 0.18
CA VAL A 289 12.21 -0.45 0.54
C VAL A 289 12.15 -0.92 1.98
N HIS A 290 11.78 -0.04 2.91
CA HIS A 290 11.83 -0.40 4.32
C HIS A 290 10.78 0.29 5.19
N ASN A 291 10.48 -0.36 6.31
CA ASN A 291 9.50 0.14 7.29
C ASN A 291 8.14 0.48 6.68
N LEU A 292 7.69 -0.31 5.70
CA LEU A 292 6.35 -0.20 5.12
C LEU A 292 5.40 -1.19 5.80
N ASP A 293 4.13 -0.78 5.93
CA ASP A 293 3.02 -1.69 6.20
C ASP A 293 2.33 -2.04 4.88
N LEU A 294 2.35 -3.32 4.52
CA LEU A 294 1.92 -3.82 3.22
C LEU A 294 0.70 -4.73 3.39
N PHE A 295 -0.44 -4.23 2.99
CA PHE A 295 -1.74 -4.87 3.18
C PHE A 295 -2.29 -5.51 1.90
N TYR A 296 -3.47 -6.09 2.00
CA TYR A 296 -4.20 -6.61 0.85
C TYR A 296 -4.35 -5.58 -0.27
N GLY A 297 -4.13 -6.03 -1.50
CA GLY A 297 -4.57 -5.34 -2.70
C GLY A 297 -6.06 -5.58 -2.98
N LYS A 298 -6.57 -4.92 -4.01
CA LYS A 298 -7.86 -5.28 -4.61
C LYS A 298 -7.71 -6.63 -5.29
N THR A 299 -8.80 -7.37 -5.38
CA THR A 299 -8.84 -8.60 -6.16
C THR A 299 -8.44 -8.28 -7.60
N GLY A 300 -7.36 -8.90 -8.08
CA GLY A 300 -6.84 -8.70 -9.41
C GLY A 300 -7.67 -9.40 -10.49
N GLY A 301 -7.24 -9.30 -11.76
CA GLY A 301 -7.88 -9.97 -12.89
C GLY A 301 -7.76 -11.50 -12.87
N ASP A 302 -6.81 -12.04 -12.10
CA ASP A 302 -6.56 -13.48 -12.01
C ASP A 302 -7.24 -14.08 -10.78
N ALA A 303 -7.81 -15.27 -10.95
CA ALA A 303 -8.61 -15.94 -9.90
C ALA A 303 -7.80 -16.33 -8.64
N ASP A 304 -6.47 -16.40 -8.74
CA ASP A 304 -5.57 -16.73 -7.63
C ASP A 304 -5.10 -15.51 -6.84
N GLN A 305 -5.61 -14.33 -7.17
CA GLN A 305 -5.23 -13.03 -6.57
C GLN A 305 -6.27 -12.48 -5.61
N ALA A 306 -6.92 -13.35 -4.86
CA ALA A 306 -7.97 -12.92 -3.92
C ALA A 306 -7.48 -11.91 -2.85
N LYS A 307 -6.19 -11.94 -2.54
CA LYS A 307 -5.50 -11.03 -1.59
C LYS A 307 -4.78 -9.85 -2.29
N GLY A 308 -4.90 -9.70 -3.60
CA GLY A 308 -4.17 -8.75 -4.44
C GLY A 308 -3.11 -9.44 -5.31
N ASP A 309 -2.33 -8.69 -6.09
CA ASP A 309 -1.19 -9.22 -6.86
C ASP A 309 0.11 -9.20 -6.03
N GLY A 310 1.27 -9.02 -6.63
CA GLY A 310 2.56 -8.95 -5.94
C GLY A 310 2.60 -7.80 -4.95
N THR A 311 3.34 -7.98 -3.87
CA THR A 311 3.44 -6.91 -2.86
C THR A 311 4.71 -6.10 -3.08
N VAL A 312 5.90 -6.72 -3.05
CA VAL A 312 7.16 -6.06 -3.43
C VAL A 312 7.85 -6.90 -4.51
N ASP A 313 7.68 -6.52 -5.75
CA ASP A 313 8.21 -7.28 -6.89
C ASP A 313 9.45 -6.61 -7.49
N ILE A 314 10.51 -7.39 -7.73
CA ILE A 314 11.81 -6.94 -8.23
C ILE A 314 12.07 -7.66 -9.54
N LYS A 315 12.05 -6.93 -10.64
CA LYS A 315 12.02 -7.48 -12.00
C LYS A 315 13.00 -6.78 -12.94
N GLY A 316 13.21 -7.32 -14.13
CA GLY A 316 13.80 -6.65 -15.28
C GLY A 316 15.21 -6.10 -15.06
N LYS A 317 16.16 -6.90 -14.55
CA LYS A 317 17.55 -6.50 -14.27
C LYS A 317 17.70 -5.51 -13.11
N SER A 318 16.68 -5.33 -12.27
CA SER A 318 16.84 -4.55 -11.05
C SER A 318 17.84 -5.23 -10.12
N THR A 319 18.77 -4.47 -9.53
CA THR A 319 19.89 -5.00 -8.73
C THR A 319 20.27 -4.04 -7.62
N TYR A 320 21.05 -4.49 -6.65
CA TYR A 320 21.43 -3.70 -5.48
C TYR A 320 20.19 -3.12 -4.78
N VAL A 321 19.21 -4.00 -4.52
CA VAL A 321 17.97 -3.66 -3.79
C VAL A 321 18.02 -4.27 -2.40
N THR A 322 17.62 -3.50 -1.41
CA THR A 322 17.40 -3.98 -0.03
C THR A 322 15.92 -3.80 0.32
N VAL A 323 15.31 -4.88 0.82
CA VAL A 323 13.94 -4.91 1.36
C VAL A 323 14.04 -5.27 2.83
N SER A 324 13.74 -4.34 3.75
CA SER A 324 14.02 -4.57 5.17
C SER A 324 13.00 -3.93 6.11
N TYR A 325 12.79 -4.56 7.25
CA TYR A 325 11.89 -4.06 8.27
C TYR A 325 10.49 -3.72 7.78
N ASN A 326 10.00 -4.39 6.72
CA ASN A 326 8.61 -4.24 6.27
C ASN A 326 7.71 -5.24 7.00
N HIS A 327 6.46 -4.86 7.23
CA HIS A 327 5.44 -5.73 7.75
C HIS A 327 4.46 -6.12 6.62
N PHE A 328 4.44 -7.40 6.27
CA PHE A 328 3.59 -7.98 5.25
C PHE A 328 2.38 -8.65 5.92
N PHE A 329 1.21 -8.07 5.80
CA PHE A 329 -0.04 -8.53 6.42
C PHE A 329 -0.78 -9.50 5.52
N ASP A 330 -0.66 -10.80 5.77
CA ASP A 330 -1.42 -11.89 5.09
C ASP A 330 -1.44 -11.80 3.56
N ASN A 331 -0.35 -11.36 2.94
CA ASN A 331 -0.27 -11.20 1.50
C ASN A 331 -0.30 -12.56 0.78
N GLY A 332 -1.03 -12.66 -0.34
CA GLY A 332 -1.06 -13.87 -1.14
C GLY A 332 0.27 -14.15 -1.86
N LYS A 333 0.93 -13.08 -2.33
CA LYS A 333 2.17 -13.08 -3.12
C LYS A 333 3.10 -11.99 -2.60
N SER A 334 3.88 -12.26 -1.55
CA SER A 334 4.64 -11.22 -0.84
C SER A 334 5.75 -10.59 -1.70
N SER A 335 6.57 -11.37 -2.40
CA SER A 335 7.65 -10.77 -3.19
C SER A 335 8.17 -11.70 -4.30
N LEU A 336 8.35 -11.15 -5.49
CA LEU A 336 8.95 -11.82 -6.64
C LEU A 336 10.31 -11.21 -6.96
N CYS A 337 11.33 -12.07 -7.05
CA CYS A 337 12.65 -11.72 -7.58
C CYS A 337 12.86 -12.37 -8.95
N GLY A 338 12.64 -11.62 -10.02
CA GLY A 338 12.82 -12.05 -11.40
C GLY A 338 11.59 -12.64 -12.08
N MET A 339 11.35 -12.19 -13.32
CA MET A 339 10.33 -12.75 -14.23
C MET A 339 10.87 -13.99 -14.93
N LYS A 340 10.01 -14.72 -15.68
CA LYS A 340 10.44 -15.83 -16.55
C LYS A 340 11.50 -15.41 -17.59
N SER A 341 11.51 -14.16 -18.00
CA SER A 341 12.47 -13.57 -18.93
C SER A 341 13.75 -13.06 -18.26
N GLU A 342 13.89 -13.20 -16.95
CA GLU A 342 15.09 -12.75 -16.24
C GLU A 342 16.29 -13.59 -16.63
N VAL A 343 17.43 -12.91 -16.82
CA VAL A 343 18.69 -13.54 -17.27
C VAL A 343 19.90 -13.08 -16.48
N THR A 344 19.71 -12.25 -15.45
CA THR A 344 20.81 -11.66 -14.67
C THR A 344 20.84 -12.20 -13.24
N SER A 345 22.05 -12.39 -12.71
CA SER A 345 22.29 -12.73 -11.30
C SER A 345 22.32 -11.48 -10.42
N SER A 346 21.29 -10.66 -10.50
CA SER A 346 21.15 -9.41 -9.71
C SER A 346 21.28 -9.67 -8.21
N LEU A 347 21.95 -8.76 -7.49
CA LEU A 347 22.14 -8.87 -6.05
C LEU A 347 21.02 -8.17 -5.30
N ILE A 348 20.30 -8.92 -4.45
CA ILE A 348 19.18 -8.44 -3.64
C ILE A 348 19.37 -8.89 -2.20
N THR A 349 18.90 -8.09 -1.23
CA THR A 349 18.90 -8.45 0.19
C THR A 349 17.52 -8.30 0.79
N TYR A 350 17.10 -9.27 1.59
CA TYR A 350 15.91 -9.21 2.46
C TYR A 350 16.34 -9.42 3.90
N HIS A 351 16.04 -8.46 4.80
CA HIS A 351 16.34 -8.65 6.21
C HIS A 351 15.32 -8.00 7.13
N HIS A 352 15.13 -8.62 8.29
CA HIS A 352 14.26 -8.12 9.35
C HIS A 352 12.82 -7.81 8.89
N ASN A 353 12.34 -8.43 7.80
CA ASN A 353 10.93 -8.32 7.41
C ASN A 353 10.07 -9.26 8.25
N TRP A 354 8.87 -8.83 8.55
CA TRP A 354 7.83 -9.65 9.16
C TRP A 354 6.87 -10.12 8.06
N PHE A 355 6.96 -11.41 7.73
CA PHE A 355 6.00 -12.06 6.85
C PHE A 355 4.92 -12.69 7.71
N ASP A 356 3.89 -11.92 8.02
CA ASP A 356 2.86 -12.20 9.00
C ASP A 356 1.66 -12.88 8.33
N HIS A 357 1.52 -14.19 8.52
CA HIS A 357 0.50 -15.07 7.96
C HIS A 357 0.39 -15.10 6.43
N SER A 358 1.36 -14.54 5.73
CA SER A 358 1.41 -14.47 4.27
C SER A 358 1.46 -15.85 3.61
N ASP A 359 0.93 -15.98 2.38
CA ASP A 359 0.82 -17.28 1.73
C ASP A 359 2.14 -17.79 1.15
N SER A 360 2.80 -16.97 0.31
CA SER A 360 3.91 -17.43 -0.53
C SER A 360 4.81 -16.31 -1.02
N ARG A 361 5.92 -16.67 -1.65
CA ARG A 361 6.90 -15.76 -2.24
C ARG A 361 7.59 -14.87 -1.20
N HIS A 362 8.37 -15.48 -0.30
CA HIS A 362 9.11 -14.75 0.73
C HIS A 362 10.65 -14.84 0.60
N PRO A 363 11.27 -14.47 -0.54
CA PRO A 363 10.69 -14.26 -1.87
C PRO A 363 10.63 -15.52 -2.76
N ARG A 364 9.94 -15.45 -3.93
CA ARG A 364 10.15 -16.38 -5.04
C ARG A 364 11.25 -15.82 -5.94
N ILE A 365 12.32 -16.61 -6.19
CA ILE A 365 13.54 -16.15 -6.85
C ILE A 365 13.76 -16.88 -8.17
N ARG A 366 14.06 -16.14 -9.22
CA ARG A 366 14.51 -16.64 -10.53
C ARG A 366 15.86 -15.99 -10.89
N THR A 367 16.84 -16.78 -11.22
CA THR A 367 18.18 -16.39 -11.70
C THR A 367 19.01 -15.49 -10.79
N MET A 368 18.39 -14.73 -9.90
CA MET A 368 19.05 -13.73 -9.05
C MET A 368 19.83 -14.35 -7.90
N SER A 369 20.78 -13.58 -7.35
CA SER A 369 21.53 -13.87 -6.13
C SER A 369 20.92 -13.10 -4.98
N VAL A 370 20.32 -13.81 -4.01
CA VAL A 370 19.52 -13.16 -2.97
C VAL A 370 19.99 -13.57 -1.59
N HIS A 371 20.37 -12.59 -0.77
CA HIS A 371 20.72 -12.78 0.63
C HIS A 371 19.48 -12.50 1.52
N ILE A 372 19.10 -13.47 2.34
CA ILE A 372 17.88 -13.47 3.16
C ILE A 372 18.28 -13.79 4.59
N TYR A 373 18.26 -12.80 5.49
CA TYR A 373 18.70 -13.00 6.87
C TYR A 373 17.81 -12.28 7.88
N ASN A 374 17.71 -12.81 9.06
CA ASN A 374 16.96 -12.25 10.19
C ASN A 374 15.51 -11.86 9.87
N ASN A 375 14.87 -12.49 8.90
CA ASN A 375 13.44 -12.29 8.69
C ASN A 375 12.62 -13.19 9.62
N TYR A 376 11.46 -12.71 10.01
CA TYR A 376 10.48 -13.49 10.76
C TYR A 376 9.38 -13.96 9.80
N PHE A 377 9.34 -15.26 9.55
CA PHE A 377 8.30 -15.95 8.79
C PHE A 377 7.30 -16.52 9.78
N ASP A 378 6.12 -15.94 9.83
CA ASP A 378 5.13 -16.16 10.87
C ASP A 378 3.86 -16.78 10.30
N GLY A 379 3.65 -18.09 10.50
CA GLY A 379 2.44 -18.79 10.07
C GLY A 379 2.23 -18.93 8.55
N SER A 380 3.30 -18.84 7.73
CA SER A 380 3.16 -18.79 6.25
C SER A 380 2.51 -20.05 5.68
N ALA A 381 1.50 -19.85 4.80
CA ALA A 381 0.59 -20.91 4.38
C ALA A 381 1.18 -21.90 3.37
N LYS A 382 1.89 -21.41 2.35
CA LYS A 382 2.37 -22.26 1.24
C LYS A 382 3.86 -22.55 1.32
N TYR A 383 4.70 -21.51 1.23
CA TYR A 383 6.16 -21.66 1.38
C TYR A 383 6.83 -20.34 1.78
N GLY A 384 7.97 -20.44 2.43
CA GLY A 384 8.84 -19.31 2.72
C GLY A 384 9.69 -18.91 1.50
N VAL A 385 10.97 -19.27 1.49
CA VAL A 385 11.90 -18.99 0.39
C VAL A 385 11.76 -20.01 -0.72
N GLY A 386 11.58 -19.56 -1.96
CA GLY A 386 11.47 -20.46 -3.12
C GLY A 386 12.43 -20.09 -4.25
N VAL A 387 13.26 -21.04 -4.72
CA VAL A 387 14.27 -20.80 -5.77
C VAL A 387 13.96 -21.58 -7.04
N THR A 388 14.07 -20.90 -8.18
CA THR A 388 13.86 -21.49 -9.52
C THR A 388 14.87 -20.93 -10.52
N MET A 389 14.95 -21.52 -11.71
CA MET A 389 15.71 -21.02 -12.88
C MET A 389 17.17 -20.69 -12.58
N GLY A 390 17.84 -21.51 -11.76
CA GLY A 390 19.24 -21.33 -11.42
C GLY A 390 19.56 -20.21 -10.44
N ALA A 391 18.56 -19.75 -9.68
CA ALA A 391 18.78 -18.78 -8.62
C ALA A 391 19.70 -19.32 -7.53
N SER A 392 20.43 -18.41 -6.87
CA SER A 392 21.23 -18.68 -5.68
C SER A 392 20.69 -17.86 -4.51
N ALA A 393 20.28 -18.53 -3.45
CA ALA A 393 19.81 -17.88 -2.24
C ALA A 393 20.67 -18.24 -1.04
N PHE A 394 21.20 -17.24 -0.33
CA PHE A 394 21.82 -17.46 0.99
C PHE A 394 20.80 -17.11 2.05
N VAL A 395 20.37 -18.11 2.81
CA VAL A 395 19.32 -18.01 3.82
C VAL A 395 19.95 -18.27 5.18
N GLU A 396 20.14 -17.22 6.00
CA GLU A 396 20.83 -17.34 7.28
C GLU A 396 20.09 -16.64 8.43
N ALA A 397 20.16 -17.28 9.60
CA ALA A 397 19.69 -16.72 10.87
C ALA A 397 18.23 -16.18 10.84
N ASN A 398 17.38 -16.72 9.98
CA ASN A 398 15.95 -16.41 9.98
C ASN A 398 15.19 -17.23 11.02
N TYR A 399 14.02 -16.75 11.41
CA TYR A 399 13.10 -17.47 12.27
C TYR A 399 11.83 -17.87 11.50
N PHE A 400 11.58 -19.16 11.42
CA PHE A 400 10.40 -19.74 10.75
C PHE A 400 9.47 -20.33 11.80
N ARG A 401 8.31 -19.70 12.04
CA ARG A 401 7.26 -20.20 12.94
C ARG A 401 6.08 -20.73 12.11
N ASN A 402 5.76 -22.00 12.27
CA ASN A 402 4.61 -22.66 11.63
C ASN A 402 4.52 -22.46 10.09
N VAL A 403 5.67 -22.37 9.42
CA VAL A 403 5.75 -22.24 7.96
C VAL A 403 5.60 -23.59 7.29
N SER A 404 4.70 -23.72 6.32
CA SER A 404 4.40 -25.02 5.65
C SER A 404 5.63 -25.67 5.05
N LYS A 405 6.37 -24.90 4.27
CA LYS A 405 7.61 -25.29 3.59
C LYS A 405 8.60 -24.14 3.71
N PRO A 406 9.46 -24.12 4.74
CA PRO A 406 10.36 -22.99 5.00
C PRO A 406 11.21 -22.60 3.81
N MET A 407 11.75 -23.61 3.11
CA MET A 407 12.61 -23.43 1.93
C MET A 407 12.23 -24.47 0.88
N MET A 408 12.25 -24.08 -0.40
CA MET A 408 11.92 -24.98 -1.50
C MET A 408 12.77 -24.68 -2.73
N SER A 409 13.19 -25.71 -3.43
CA SER A 409 13.77 -25.61 -4.78
C SER A 409 12.86 -26.29 -5.79
N SER A 410 12.65 -25.65 -6.95
CA SER A 410 11.79 -26.20 -8.00
C SER A 410 12.27 -27.56 -8.52
N GLY A 411 11.36 -28.52 -8.54
CA GLY A 411 11.56 -29.84 -9.11
C GLY A 411 12.42 -30.79 -8.28
N GLN A 412 12.68 -30.47 -7.00
CA GLN A 412 13.37 -31.37 -6.06
C GLN A 412 12.84 -31.21 -4.64
N GLY A 413 13.31 -32.06 -3.72
CA GLY A 413 12.94 -32.04 -2.32
C GLY A 413 11.42 -32.07 -2.13
N SER A 414 10.90 -31.19 -1.29
CA SER A 414 9.46 -31.10 -0.98
C SER A 414 8.60 -30.63 -2.18
N ASP A 415 9.15 -29.89 -3.15
CA ASP A 415 8.40 -29.51 -4.35
C ASP A 415 8.11 -30.72 -5.27
N ALA A 416 9.08 -31.63 -5.41
CA ALA A 416 8.90 -32.84 -6.23
C ALA A 416 7.99 -33.89 -5.56
N LEU A 417 7.83 -33.83 -4.24
CA LEU A 417 6.88 -34.68 -3.49
C LEU A 417 5.45 -34.14 -3.49
N GLY A 418 5.27 -32.88 -3.91
CA GLY A 418 3.99 -32.20 -4.02
C GLY A 418 3.44 -32.13 -5.43
N GLN A 419 2.56 -31.16 -5.70
CA GLN A 419 1.90 -30.96 -7.00
C GLN A 419 2.63 -29.99 -7.94
N GLY A 420 3.90 -29.64 -7.67
CA GLY A 420 4.69 -28.73 -8.48
C GLY A 420 4.31 -27.25 -8.29
N THR A 421 4.82 -26.63 -7.24
CA THR A 421 4.51 -25.22 -6.88
C THR A 421 5.03 -24.21 -7.91
N PHE A 422 6.11 -24.53 -8.63
CA PHE A 422 6.85 -23.59 -9.46
C PHE A 422 6.64 -23.75 -10.97
N SER A 423 5.51 -24.33 -11.41
CA SER A 423 5.17 -24.48 -12.83
C SER A 423 6.20 -25.27 -13.65
N GLY A 424 6.96 -26.14 -13.00
CA GLY A 424 7.96 -26.99 -13.63
C GLY A 424 9.19 -26.25 -14.16
N GLU A 425 9.51 -25.08 -13.64
CA GLU A 425 10.78 -24.37 -13.91
C GLU A 425 11.98 -25.19 -13.42
N ASN A 426 13.20 -24.92 -13.95
CA ASN A 426 14.42 -25.50 -13.42
C ASN A 426 14.62 -25.08 -11.96
N GLY A 427 15.35 -25.90 -11.19
CA GLY A 427 15.67 -25.58 -9.82
C GLY A 427 16.68 -24.44 -9.66
N GLY A 428 16.86 -23.99 -8.44
CA GLY A 428 17.97 -23.17 -7.95
C GLY A 428 18.52 -23.77 -6.67
N ILE A 429 19.55 -23.20 -6.08
CA ILE A 429 20.15 -23.72 -4.85
C ILE A 429 20.01 -22.70 -3.72
N ILE A 430 19.52 -23.18 -2.57
CA ILE A 430 19.52 -22.47 -1.30
C ILE A 430 20.71 -22.97 -0.48
N LYS A 431 21.61 -22.06 -0.11
CA LYS A 431 22.59 -22.27 0.96
C LYS A 431 21.94 -21.84 2.27
N ALA A 432 21.84 -22.74 3.24
CA ALA A 432 21.20 -22.48 4.54
C ALA A 432 22.24 -22.46 5.67
N TYR A 433 22.14 -21.49 6.58
CA TYR A 433 22.99 -21.39 7.75
C TYR A 433 22.25 -20.82 8.95
N ASN A 434 22.36 -21.49 10.10
CA ASN A 434 21.90 -21.02 11.41
C ASN A 434 20.44 -20.54 11.47
N ASN A 435 19.52 -21.12 10.65
CA ASN A 435 18.11 -20.78 10.71
C ASN A 435 17.41 -21.49 11.87
N LYS A 436 16.44 -20.83 12.49
CA LYS A 436 15.56 -21.41 13.51
C LYS A 436 14.23 -21.81 12.91
N MET A 437 13.81 -23.05 13.13
CA MET A 437 12.52 -23.56 12.68
C MET A 437 11.72 -24.04 13.88
N VAL A 438 10.55 -23.43 14.10
CA VAL A 438 9.64 -23.75 15.19
C VAL A 438 8.29 -24.14 14.62
N ASN A 439 7.84 -25.34 14.95
CA ASN A 439 6.57 -25.87 14.51
C ASN A 439 5.69 -26.21 15.72
N GLU A 440 4.86 -25.28 16.12
CA GLU A 440 4.01 -25.44 17.32
C GLU A 440 2.74 -26.25 17.02
N ASN A 441 2.14 -26.05 15.83
CA ASN A 441 0.80 -26.54 15.54
C ASN A 441 0.71 -27.33 14.23
N ARG A 442 1.81 -27.54 13.50
CA ARG A 442 1.76 -28.20 12.19
C ARG A 442 3.08 -28.89 11.83
N VAL A 443 2.99 -29.92 10.99
CA VAL A 443 4.14 -30.57 10.39
C VAL A 443 4.50 -29.83 9.09
N PHE A 444 5.76 -29.45 8.91
CA PHE A 444 6.28 -28.93 7.68
C PHE A 444 7.23 -29.90 6.98
N SER A 445 7.32 -29.82 5.66
CA SER A 445 8.27 -30.58 4.84
C SER A 445 9.52 -29.74 4.59
N TYR A 446 10.66 -30.21 5.04
CA TYR A 446 11.96 -29.58 4.83
C TYR A 446 13.06 -30.64 4.83
N TYR A 447 13.90 -30.62 3.81
CA TYR A 447 14.98 -31.56 3.62
C TYR A 447 16.30 -30.84 3.36
N THR A 448 17.36 -31.26 4.03
CA THR A 448 18.75 -30.83 3.76
C THR A 448 19.49 -31.90 3.01
N GLN A 449 20.68 -31.62 2.47
CA GLN A 449 21.53 -32.62 1.81
C GLN A 449 21.95 -33.77 2.78
N ASN A 450 21.94 -33.54 4.10
CA ASN A 450 22.25 -34.56 5.10
C ASN A 450 21.05 -35.45 5.43
N SER A 451 19.86 -35.00 5.09
CA SER A 451 18.59 -35.71 5.29
C SER A 451 17.71 -35.53 4.05
N PRO A 452 18.17 -36.00 2.86
CA PRO A 452 17.48 -35.77 1.62
C PRO A 452 16.18 -36.58 1.55
N ALA A 453 15.19 -36.05 0.82
CA ALA A 453 14.06 -36.86 0.35
C ALA A 453 14.50 -37.78 -0.80
N SER A 454 13.61 -38.68 -1.24
CA SER A 454 13.87 -39.53 -2.42
C SER A 454 14.04 -38.72 -3.73
N THR A 455 13.73 -37.45 -3.70
CA THR A 455 13.75 -36.47 -4.80
C THR A 455 14.79 -35.34 -4.57
N GLY A 456 15.82 -35.60 -3.77
CA GLY A 456 16.85 -34.63 -3.44
C GLY A 456 16.55 -33.83 -2.17
N TYR A 457 17.04 -32.60 -2.08
CA TYR A 457 16.92 -31.73 -0.90
C TYR A 457 16.34 -30.36 -1.22
N ASP A 458 15.78 -29.68 -0.22
CA ASP A 458 15.27 -28.31 -0.33
C ASP A 458 16.39 -27.27 -0.21
N ALA A 459 17.35 -27.51 0.71
CA ALA A 459 18.46 -26.59 0.95
C ALA A 459 19.79 -27.33 1.26
N TYR A 460 20.89 -26.74 0.86
CA TYR A 460 22.25 -27.16 1.23
C TYR A 460 22.65 -26.46 2.52
N GLU A 461 22.60 -27.19 3.62
CA GLU A 461 22.91 -26.67 4.95
C GLU A 461 24.40 -26.68 5.21
N VAL A 462 24.98 -25.56 5.63
CA VAL A 462 26.39 -25.41 5.96
C VAL A 462 26.62 -25.21 7.45
N THR A 463 27.81 -25.58 7.93
CA THR A 463 28.20 -25.50 9.34
C THR A 463 28.90 -24.18 9.70
N SER A 464 29.24 -23.36 8.74
CA SER A 464 29.79 -22.02 8.96
C SER A 464 29.30 -21.07 7.89
N ARG A 465 29.17 -19.78 8.24
CA ARG A 465 28.71 -18.72 7.37
C ARG A 465 29.53 -18.61 6.07
N THR A 466 30.84 -18.77 6.18
CA THR A 466 31.79 -18.64 5.08
C THR A 466 32.02 -19.93 4.28
N ALA A 467 31.37 -21.06 4.62
CA ALA A 467 31.46 -22.26 3.83
C ALA A 467 30.85 -22.06 2.43
N THR A 468 31.46 -22.67 1.42
CA THR A 468 30.96 -22.65 0.04
C THR A 468 30.11 -23.89 -0.25
N VAL A 469 29.18 -23.78 -1.17
CA VAL A 469 28.50 -24.93 -1.77
C VAL A 469 29.40 -25.48 -2.90
N PRO A 470 29.75 -26.78 -2.85
CA PRO A 470 30.61 -27.38 -3.90
C PRO A 470 29.93 -27.30 -5.28
N SER A 471 30.73 -27.09 -6.33
CA SER A 471 30.22 -27.08 -7.72
C SER A 471 29.72 -28.46 -8.21
N SER A 472 29.97 -29.52 -7.47
CA SER A 472 29.38 -30.86 -7.69
C SER A 472 27.92 -30.93 -7.28
N GLU A 473 27.48 -30.03 -6.40
CA GLU A 473 26.10 -29.92 -6.00
C GLU A 473 25.32 -29.21 -7.10
N THR A 474 24.42 -29.92 -7.74
CA THR A 474 23.59 -29.45 -8.84
C THR A 474 22.15 -29.75 -8.59
N THR A 475 21.27 -28.91 -9.13
CA THR A 475 19.82 -29.16 -9.02
C THR A 475 19.41 -30.39 -9.82
N GLU A 476 18.45 -31.20 -9.30
CA GLU A 476 17.87 -32.33 -9.97
C GLU A 476 17.25 -31.96 -11.35
N LYS A 477 16.65 -30.78 -11.41
CA LYS A 477 16.07 -30.25 -12.61
C LYS A 477 16.85 -29.04 -13.11
N GLY A 478 17.53 -29.17 -14.22
CA GLY A 478 18.29 -28.09 -14.87
C GLY A 478 19.79 -28.15 -14.63
N GLY A 479 20.28 -28.97 -13.67
CA GLY A 479 21.74 -29.15 -13.42
C GLY A 479 22.45 -27.83 -13.05
N THR A 480 21.76 -26.90 -12.40
CA THR A 480 22.34 -25.59 -12.02
C THR A 480 23.09 -25.66 -10.69
N THR A 481 24.12 -24.85 -10.55
CA THR A 481 24.99 -24.78 -9.36
C THR A 481 24.73 -23.51 -8.57
N TYR A 482 25.14 -23.51 -7.31
CA TYR A 482 25.19 -22.29 -6.49
C TYR A 482 26.40 -21.43 -6.89
N ASN A 483 26.20 -20.12 -7.07
CA ASN A 483 27.28 -19.25 -7.54
C ASN A 483 28.20 -18.70 -6.44
N ASN A 484 27.99 -19.07 -5.18
CA ASN A 484 28.75 -18.64 -4.00
C ASN A 484 28.94 -17.11 -3.89
N PHE A 485 27.92 -16.34 -4.30
CA PHE A 485 27.96 -14.86 -4.31
C PHE A 485 28.21 -14.25 -2.93
N ASP A 486 27.77 -14.94 -1.88
CA ASP A 486 27.88 -14.51 -0.50
C ASP A 486 29.33 -14.54 0.04
N THR A 487 30.19 -15.37 -0.56
CA THR A 487 31.62 -15.46 -0.23
C THR A 487 32.51 -14.79 -1.28
N ASP A 488 31.97 -14.36 -2.42
CA ASP A 488 32.70 -13.65 -3.47
C ASP A 488 32.71 -12.15 -3.23
N ALA A 489 33.89 -11.62 -2.92
CA ALA A 489 34.10 -10.19 -2.70
C ALA A 489 33.71 -9.29 -3.89
N ASN A 490 33.54 -9.85 -5.10
CA ASN A 490 33.10 -9.10 -6.27
C ASN A 490 31.59 -8.76 -6.21
N PHE A 491 30.77 -9.58 -5.56
CA PHE A 491 29.36 -9.27 -5.32
C PHE A 491 29.20 -8.20 -4.25
N GLY A 492 29.93 -8.30 -3.14
CA GLY A 492 29.92 -7.32 -2.06
C GLY A 492 28.54 -7.20 -1.40
N ILE A 493 28.10 -8.26 -0.73
CA ILE A 493 26.77 -8.35 -0.08
C ILE A 493 26.53 -7.28 0.99
N ASN A 494 27.61 -6.65 1.53
CA ASN A 494 27.56 -5.59 2.54
C ASN A 494 26.81 -5.99 3.82
N VAL A 495 27.05 -7.20 4.29
CA VAL A 495 26.51 -7.73 5.55
C VAL A 495 27.65 -8.47 6.27
N SER A 496 28.05 -7.95 7.42
CA SER A 496 29.07 -8.53 8.29
C SER A 496 28.43 -9.45 9.34
N ASP A 497 29.24 -10.16 10.10
CA ASP A 497 28.74 -10.99 11.23
C ASP A 497 28.05 -10.13 12.32
N ALA A 498 28.43 -8.86 12.44
CA ALA A 498 27.84 -7.94 13.42
C ALA A 498 26.46 -7.42 13.00
N ASP A 499 26.10 -7.54 11.73
CA ASP A 499 24.80 -7.14 11.19
C ASP A 499 23.75 -8.28 11.30
N VAL A 500 24.17 -9.49 11.71
CA VAL A 500 23.33 -10.68 11.77
C VAL A 500 23.02 -11.02 13.22
N ASP A 501 21.76 -10.84 13.61
CA ASP A 501 21.28 -11.20 14.95
C ASP A 501 21.19 -12.71 15.14
N ALA A 502 21.21 -13.14 16.40
CA ALA A 502 20.89 -14.52 16.72
C ALA A 502 19.43 -14.83 16.33
N PRO A 503 19.16 -15.99 15.71
CA PRO A 503 17.80 -16.27 15.21
C PRO A 503 16.71 -16.27 16.29
N ASP A 504 17.05 -16.57 17.55
CA ASP A 504 16.10 -16.54 18.67
C ASP A 504 15.69 -15.10 19.06
N ASP A 505 16.47 -14.06 18.70
CA ASP A 505 16.18 -12.66 18.99
C ASP A 505 15.34 -12.01 17.87
N VAL A 506 15.27 -12.64 16.68
CA VAL A 506 14.61 -12.11 15.49
C VAL A 506 13.14 -11.79 15.71
N PRO A 507 12.29 -12.65 16.30
CA PRO A 507 10.87 -12.32 16.46
C PRO A 507 10.67 -11.03 17.27
N ALA A 508 11.39 -10.89 18.39
CA ALA A 508 11.26 -9.71 19.27
C ALA A 508 11.72 -8.42 18.56
N LYS A 509 12.84 -8.46 17.84
CA LYS A 509 13.37 -7.31 17.11
C LYS A 509 12.47 -6.93 15.94
N VAL A 510 12.05 -7.92 15.16
CA VAL A 510 11.23 -7.69 13.97
C VAL A 510 9.83 -7.17 14.34
N THR A 511 9.15 -7.78 15.30
CA THR A 511 7.82 -7.29 15.73
C THR A 511 7.87 -5.93 16.41
N THR A 512 9.04 -5.49 16.88
CA THR A 512 9.22 -4.14 17.43
C THR A 512 9.40 -3.09 16.33
N TYR A 513 10.17 -3.38 15.28
CA TYR A 513 10.66 -2.35 14.35
C TYR A 513 10.18 -2.51 12.91
N ALA A 514 9.58 -3.65 12.50
CA ALA A 514 9.03 -3.80 11.17
C ALA A 514 7.74 -2.99 11.02
N GLY A 515 7.53 -2.46 9.82
CA GLY A 515 6.42 -1.57 9.53
C GLY A 515 6.69 -0.12 9.93
N ARG A 516 5.64 0.69 9.91
CA ARG A 516 5.68 2.12 10.27
C ARG A 516 6.04 2.34 11.74
N VAL A 517 6.31 3.58 12.09
CA VAL A 517 6.55 4.02 13.49
C VAL A 517 5.52 3.37 14.43
N ASN A 518 5.99 2.80 15.54
CA ASN A 518 5.17 2.09 16.53
C ASN A 518 4.27 0.97 15.96
N GLY A 519 4.60 0.39 14.79
CA GLY A 519 3.80 -0.61 14.10
C GLY A 519 2.54 -0.04 13.44
N GLY A 520 2.55 1.26 13.05
CA GLY A 520 1.44 1.96 12.41
C GLY A 520 0.22 2.14 13.32
N ASP A 521 -0.75 2.89 12.86
CA ASP A 521 -2.04 3.09 13.54
C ASP A 521 -3.06 1.98 13.26
N PHE A 522 -2.94 1.27 12.14
CA PHE A 522 -3.78 0.12 11.82
C PHE A 522 -3.33 -1.09 12.63
N LYS A 523 -4.08 -1.41 13.69
CA LYS A 523 -3.76 -2.56 14.55
C LYS A 523 -4.60 -3.77 14.13
N TRP A 524 -3.91 -4.88 13.87
CA TRP A 524 -4.50 -6.18 13.58
C TRP A 524 -3.75 -7.26 14.35
N ALA A 525 -4.47 -8.20 14.92
CA ALA A 525 -3.90 -9.37 15.58
C ALA A 525 -4.46 -10.63 14.94
N PHE A 526 -3.58 -11.49 14.45
CA PHE A 526 -3.96 -12.79 13.90
C PHE A 526 -4.25 -13.81 15.00
N ASP A 527 -5.22 -14.67 14.75
CA ASP A 527 -5.44 -15.86 15.59
C ASP A 527 -4.56 -17.01 15.09
N ASN A 528 -3.39 -17.16 15.68
CA ASN A 528 -2.42 -18.19 15.33
C ASN A 528 -3.00 -19.62 15.35
N ALA A 529 -4.05 -19.89 16.15
CA ALA A 529 -4.66 -21.21 16.23
C ALA A 529 -5.45 -21.58 14.97
N THR A 530 -6.01 -20.61 14.27
CA THR A 530 -6.89 -20.82 13.10
C THR A 530 -6.38 -20.20 11.81
N GLU A 531 -5.48 -19.21 11.90
CA GLU A 531 -5.00 -18.44 10.75
C GLU A 531 -3.59 -18.85 10.32
N ASP A 532 -2.80 -19.51 11.17
CA ASP A 532 -1.56 -20.14 10.74
C ASP A 532 -1.81 -21.09 9.56
N ALA A 533 -1.06 -20.87 8.47
CA ALA A 533 -1.14 -21.71 7.28
C ALA A 533 -2.48 -21.63 6.52
N ASN A 534 -3.29 -20.68 6.81
CA ASN A 534 -4.54 -20.45 6.11
C ASN A 534 -4.29 -19.50 4.94
N TYR A 535 -4.55 -19.96 3.71
CA TYR A 535 -4.43 -19.14 2.50
C TYR A 535 -5.76 -18.50 2.06
N SER A 536 -6.81 -18.63 2.85
CA SER A 536 -8.07 -17.94 2.60
C SER A 536 -7.95 -16.45 2.90
N VAL A 537 -8.76 -15.63 2.22
CA VAL A 537 -8.86 -14.21 2.55
C VAL A 537 -9.53 -14.06 3.92
N ILE A 538 -8.90 -13.35 4.83
CA ILE A 538 -9.51 -12.94 6.10
C ILE A 538 -10.43 -11.76 5.78
N THR A 539 -11.73 -12.02 5.64
CA THR A 539 -12.71 -11.03 5.19
C THR A 539 -12.76 -9.80 6.11
N ALA A 540 -12.61 -10.01 7.42
CA ALA A 540 -12.59 -8.91 8.38
C ALA A 540 -11.37 -7.98 8.16
N LEU A 541 -10.18 -8.55 7.96
CA LEU A 541 -8.96 -7.78 7.64
C LEU A 541 -9.15 -7.02 6.31
N LYS A 542 -9.64 -7.71 5.26
CA LYS A 542 -9.88 -7.07 3.96
C LYS A 542 -10.85 -5.90 4.07
N THR A 543 -11.94 -6.07 4.82
CA THR A 543 -12.93 -5.02 5.05
C THR A 543 -12.31 -3.83 5.79
N ALA A 544 -11.52 -4.10 6.84
CA ALA A 544 -10.84 -3.05 7.59
C ALA A 544 -9.84 -2.28 6.73
N VAL A 545 -9.07 -2.97 5.87
CA VAL A 545 -8.11 -2.35 4.94
C VAL A 545 -8.81 -1.49 3.89
N VAL A 546 -9.89 -1.98 3.27
CA VAL A 546 -10.65 -1.24 2.24
C VAL A 546 -11.32 0.01 2.81
N ASN A 547 -11.81 -0.07 4.04
CA ASN A 547 -12.52 1.02 4.71
C ASN A 547 -11.62 1.87 5.61
N TYR A 548 -10.31 1.63 5.60
CA TYR A 548 -9.38 2.37 6.44
C TYR A 548 -9.47 3.87 6.19
N LYS A 549 -9.44 4.62 7.28
CA LYS A 549 -9.34 6.08 7.30
C LYS A 549 -8.43 6.50 8.43
N THR A 550 -7.55 7.45 8.18
CA THR A 550 -6.76 8.06 9.25
C THR A 550 -7.65 8.87 10.19
N SER A 551 -7.25 8.95 11.45
CA SER A 551 -7.92 9.77 12.47
C SER A 551 -7.46 11.25 12.47
N ILE A 552 -6.60 11.65 11.54
CA ILE A 552 -6.16 13.03 11.38
C ILE A 552 -7.36 13.94 11.07
N GLN A 553 -7.54 14.96 11.90
CA GLN A 553 -8.58 15.99 11.72
C GLN A 553 -8.05 17.21 10.96
N SER A 554 -6.80 17.59 11.19
CA SER A 554 -6.14 18.66 10.46
C SER A 554 -4.63 18.49 10.45
N ILE A 555 -3.99 19.04 9.41
CA ILE A 555 -2.54 19.09 9.23
C ILE A 555 -2.11 20.54 9.31
N GLY A 556 -1.02 20.79 10.02
CA GLY A 556 -0.49 22.12 10.33
C GLY A 556 -0.84 22.57 11.75
N GLY A 557 0.12 23.21 12.40
CA GLY A 557 0.00 23.68 13.78
C GLY A 557 -1.02 24.81 13.96
N ASN A 558 -1.41 25.51 12.89
CA ASN A 558 -2.36 26.62 12.93
C ASN A 558 -3.83 26.21 12.78
N GLY A 559 -4.14 24.92 12.69
CA GLY A 559 -5.50 24.39 12.63
C GLY A 559 -6.34 24.82 11.43
N SER A 560 -5.81 25.61 10.53
CA SER A 560 -6.41 25.99 9.26
C SER A 560 -5.95 25.01 8.18
N GLY A 561 -6.83 24.11 7.76
CA GLY A 561 -6.54 23.17 6.69
C GLY A 561 -5.98 23.89 5.46
N ALA A 562 -4.91 23.33 4.91
CA ALA A 562 -4.23 23.72 3.68
C ALA A 562 -3.53 25.11 3.69
N THR A 563 -2.28 25.11 4.12
CA THR A 563 -1.31 26.11 3.65
C THR A 563 -0.46 25.47 2.56
N GLU A 564 -0.20 26.24 1.50
CA GLU A 564 0.69 25.83 0.41
C GLU A 564 2.08 25.42 0.94
N PRO A 565 2.74 24.44 0.33
CA PRO A 565 4.06 23.97 0.75
C PRO A 565 5.08 25.08 0.56
N THR A 566 5.68 25.50 1.66
CA THR A 566 6.86 26.37 1.62
C THR A 566 8.07 25.50 1.26
N THR A 567 8.62 25.70 0.08
CA THR A 567 9.96 25.22 -0.26
C THR A 567 10.96 25.97 0.61
N SER A 568 11.46 25.36 1.64
CA SER A 568 12.55 25.93 2.44
C SER A 568 13.86 25.90 1.66
N ALA A 569 14.08 26.92 0.83
CA ALA A 569 15.41 27.29 0.40
C ALA A 569 15.88 28.41 1.34
N THR A 570 16.88 28.15 2.14
CA THR A 570 17.65 29.22 2.84
C THR A 570 18.21 30.15 1.79
N THR A 571 17.61 31.32 1.61
CA THR A 571 18.21 32.47 0.93
C THR A 571 17.91 33.75 1.72
N GLU A 572 18.95 34.52 1.90
CA GLU A 572 18.98 35.80 2.58
C GLU A 572 17.97 36.82 2.00
N ALA A 573 17.47 37.63 2.88
CA ALA A 573 16.50 38.68 2.61
C ALA A 573 17.02 39.76 1.65
N THR A 574 16.24 40.13 0.65
CA THR A 574 16.21 41.49 0.08
C THR A 574 14.75 41.89 -0.14
N THR A 575 14.43 43.01 0.50
CA THR A 575 13.20 43.76 0.44
C THR A 575 12.94 44.32 -0.96
N ASN A 576 11.71 44.26 -1.48
CA ASN A 576 11.06 45.49 -2.02
C ASN A 576 9.53 45.31 -2.23
N LYS A 577 8.85 46.42 -1.92
CA LYS A 577 7.43 46.72 -2.03
C LYS A 577 6.95 46.77 -3.50
N ASP A 578 5.74 46.34 -3.82
CA ASP A 578 4.64 47.25 -4.14
C ASP A 578 3.35 46.49 -4.39
N GLY A 579 2.23 47.16 -4.03
CA GLY A 579 0.91 46.60 -3.99
C GLY A 579 0.13 46.88 -5.29
N SER A 580 -0.88 46.05 -5.51
CA SER A 580 -2.15 46.47 -6.14
C SER A 580 -3.21 45.40 -5.91
N THR A 581 -4.35 45.87 -5.43
CA THR A 581 -5.60 45.16 -5.16
C THR A 581 -6.46 45.14 -6.43
N GLU A 582 -7.04 44.04 -6.80
CA GLU A 582 -8.30 44.02 -7.55
C GLU A 582 -9.20 42.86 -7.11
N THR A 583 -10.40 43.27 -6.76
CA THR A 583 -11.54 42.49 -6.33
C THR A 583 -12.40 42.13 -7.53
N THR A 584 -12.79 40.88 -7.72
CA THR A 584 -13.98 40.54 -8.49
C THR A 584 -14.77 39.40 -7.89
N THR A 585 -16.03 39.64 -7.88
CA THR A 585 -17.16 39.05 -7.20
C THR A 585 -17.57 37.66 -7.68
N ASN A 586 -18.05 36.92 -6.69
CA ASN A 586 -18.78 35.66 -6.66
C ASN A 586 -20.02 35.68 -7.57
N SER A 587 -20.27 34.61 -8.30
CA SER A 587 -21.62 34.21 -8.68
C SER A 587 -21.82 32.71 -8.46
N GLN A 588 -22.71 32.44 -7.59
CA GLN A 588 -23.24 31.16 -7.17
C GLN A 588 -24.26 30.69 -8.23
N GLU A 589 -24.06 29.50 -8.80
CA GLU A 589 -25.13 28.83 -9.52
C GLU A 589 -25.55 27.54 -8.78
N SER A 590 -26.82 27.52 -8.51
CA SER A 590 -27.63 26.49 -7.92
C SER A 590 -27.77 25.30 -8.86
N SER A 591 -27.40 24.09 -8.41
CA SER A 591 -27.71 22.84 -9.10
C SER A 591 -29.05 22.31 -8.61
N THR A 592 -30.00 22.22 -9.53
CA THR A 592 -31.28 21.53 -9.38
C THR A 592 -31.06 20.00 -9.29
N GLU A 593 -31.63 19.42 -8.23
CA GLU A 593 -31.73 17.97 -8.04
C GLU A 593 -32.56 17.31 -9.15
N GLY A 594 -31.93 16.33 -9.85
CA GLY A 594 -32.65 15.42 -10.74
C GLY A 594 -33.16 14.22 -9.96
N THR A 595 -34.47 14.03 -9.95
CA THR A 595 -35.15 12.85 -9.42
C THR A 595 -34.72 11.58 -10.18
N THR A 596 -34.10 10.63 -9.49
CA THR A 596 -33.80 9.29 -9.99
C THR A 596 -35.07 8.44 -10.07
N THR A 597 -35.36 7.83 -11.23
CA THR A 597 -36.45 6.88 -11.42
C THR A 597 -35.93 5.44 -11.29
N ALA A 598 -36.64 4.62 -10.53
CA ALA A 598 -36.34 3.19 -10.32
C ALA A 598 -36.53 2.36 -11.59
N PRO A 599 -35.81 1.21 -11.77
CA PRO A 599 -36.05 0.26 -12.86
C PRO A 599 -37.46 -0.30 -12.78
N VAL A 600 -38.03 -0.56 -13.96
CA VAL A 600 -39.43 -0.97 -14.13
C VAL A 600 -39.47 -2.47 -14.36
N GLU A 601 -40.44 -3.17 -13.77
CA GLU A 601 -40.63 -4.60 -13.93
C GLU A 601 -40.78 -4.98 -15.42
N GLY A 602 -40.00 -5.96 -15.89
CA GLY A 602 -39.90 -6.32 -17.31
C GLY A 602 -38.86 -5.55 -18.10
N ALA A 603 -38.18 -4.55 -17.51
CA ALA A 603 -37.08 -3.86 -18.17
C ALA A 603 -35.94 -4.81 -18.50
N GLN A 604 -35.43 -4.76 -19.74
CA GLN A 604 -34.29 -5.51 -20.23
C GLN A 604 -33.04 -4.64 -20.16
N ILE A 605 -32.26 -4.82 -19.10
CA ILE A 605 -31.10 -3.96 -18.77
C ILE A 605 -29.80 -4.65 -19.15
N HIS A 606 -28.88 -3.90 -19.78
CA HIS A 606 -27.53 -4.36 -20.05
C HIS A 606 -26.48 -3.30 -19.70
N ASN A 607 -25.68 -3.57 -18.68
CA ASN A 607 -24.59 -2.72 -18.23
C ASN A 607 -23.26 -3.31 -18.70
N PHE A 608 -22.58 -2.68 -19.65
CA PHE A 608 -21.33 -3.18 -20.22
C PHE A 608 -20.19 -3.28 -19.21
N THR A 609 -20.22 -2.53 -18.13
CA THR A 609 -19.24 -2.62 -17.03
C THR A 609 -19.36 -3.96 -16.30
N LEU A 610 -20.59 -4.43 -16.06
CA LEU A 610 -20.89 -5.61 -15.28
C LEU A 610 -21.06 -6.88 -16.14
N ASN A 611 -21.78 -6.76 -17.27
CA ASN A 611 -22.26 -7.89 -18.06
C ASN A 611 -21.35 -8.21 -19.27
N GLY A 612 -20.36 -7.37 -19.55
CA GLY A 612 -19.53 -7.54 -20.74
C GLY A 612 -20.36 -7.48 -22.04
N THR A 613 -20.28 -8.52 -22.89
CA THR A 613 -21.12 -8.66 -24.10
C THR A 613 -22.15 -9.78 -23.96
N SER A 614 -22.29 -10.39 -22.77
CA SER A 614 -23.24 -11.50 -22.55
C SER A 614 -24.60 -10.97 -22.11
N SER A 615 -25.65 -11.26 -22.86
CA SER A 615 -27.01 -10.88 -22.57
C SER A 615 -27.98 -11.97 -23.01
N SER A 616 -29.08 -12.14 -22.26
CA SER A 616 -30.19 -13.02 -22.65
C SER A 616 -31.19 -12.36 -23.59
N PHE A 617 -31.21 -11.04 -23.66
CA PHE A 617 -32.14 -10.26 -24.47
C PHE A 617 -31.47 -9.59 -25.66
N TYR A 618 -30.26 -9.06 -25.48
CA TYR A 618 -29.51 -8.40 -26.55
C TYR A 618 -28.52 -9.34 -27.22
N THR A 619 -28.48 -9.34 -28.54
CA THR A 619 -27.37 -9.95 -29.28
C THR A 619 -26.32 -8.88 -29.56
N ILE A 620 -25.18 -8.98 -28.88
CA ILE A 620 -24.15 -7.95 -28.90
C ILE A 620 -22.93 -8.43 -29.67
N THR A 621 -22.54 -7.67 -30.70
CA THR A 621 -21.32 -7.90 -31.47
C THR A 621 -20.45 -6.64 -31.39
N GLY A 622 -19.19 -6.79 -30.98
CA GLY A 622 -18.25 -5.66 -30.91
C GLY A 622 -17.19 -5.86 -29.84
N THR A 623 -16.34 -4.85 -29.69
CA THR A 623 -15.19 -4.85 -28.77
C THR A 623 -15.47 -3.95 -27.58
N LEU A 624 -15.23 -4.46 -26.37
CA LEU A 624 -15.30 -3.66 -25.15
C LEU A 624 -14.01 -2.88 -24.92
N THR A 625 -14.15 -1.74 -24.28
CA THR A 625 -13.03 -0.85 -23.95
C THR A 625 -13.29 -0.12 -22.62
N SER A 626 -12.23 0.10 -21.84
CA SER A 626 -12.21 0.98 -20.66
C SER A 626 -11.36 2.25 -20.86
N SER A 627 -10.81 2.44 -22.07
CA SER A 627 -9.85 3.52 -22.35
C SER A 627 -10.48 4.87 -22.72
N TYR A 628 -11.81 5.00 -22.67
CA TYR A 628 -12.51 6.20 -23.16
C TYR A 628 -13.37 6.87 -22.07
N GLY A 629 -12.83 6.92 -20.87
CA GLY A 629 -13.43 7.59 -19.71
C GLY A 629 -14.57 6.76 -19.08
N THR A 630 -15.36 7.43 -18.26
CA THR A 630 -16.51 6.88 -17.55
C THR A 630 -17.79 7.60 -17.94
N ALA A 631 -18.94 6.98 -17.76
CA ALA A 631 -20.24 7.63 -17.83
C ALA A 631 -20.95 7.45 -16.47
N SER A 632 -21.79 8.40 -16.09
CA SER A 632 -22.63 8.30 -14.89
C SER A 632 -24.09 8.24 -15.31
N TYR A 633 -24.85 7.32 -14.75
CA TYR A 633 -26.27 7.18 -15.01
C TYR A 633 -26.99 6.57 -13.80
N ASN A 634 -28.03 7.23 -13.30
CA ASN A 634 -28.83 6.79 -12.13
C ASN A 634 -27.96 6.35 -10.94
N GLY A 635 -26.94 7.14 -10.56
CA GLY A 635 -26.04 6.81 -9.46
C GLY A 635 -24.97 5.75 -9.79
N LEU A 636 -25.02 5.14 -10.98
CA LEU A 636 -24.03 4.15 -11.42
C LEU A 636 -22.81 4.84 -12.03
N THR A 637 -21.61 4.39 -11.69
CA THR A 637 -20.37 4.73 -12.41
C THR A 637 -20.04 3.62 -13.38
N LEU A 638 -20.14 3.93 -14.67
CA LEU A 638 -19.95 3.00 -15.78
C LEU A 638 -18.54 3.16 -16.36
N THR A 639 -17.69 2.14 -16.21
CA THR A 639 -16.26 2.21 -16.52
C THR A 639 -15.86 1.44 -17.78
N LYS A 640 -16.76 0.63 -18.34
CA LYS A 640 -16.50 -0.14 -19.55
C LYS A 640 -17.61 0.10 -20.58
N ALA A 641 -17.22 0.28 -21.81
CA ALA A 641 -18.14 0.59 -22.91
C ALA A 641 -17.98 -0.36 -24.09
N LEU A 642 -19.04 -0.52 -24.86
CA LEU A 642 -19.00 -1.09 -26.21
C LEU A 642 -18.50 -0.02 -27.18
N LYS A 643 -17.38 -0.25 -27.85
CA LYS A 643 -16.82 0.65 -28.85
C LYS A 643 -17.62 0.55 -30.14
N MET A 644 -18.20 1.66 -30.60
CA MET A 644 -18.99 1.70 -31.82
C MET A 644 -18.08 1.73 -33.06
N GLU A 645 -17.89 0.57 -33.67
CA GLU A 645 -17.11 0.33 -34.89
C GLU A 645 -18.03 -0.12 -36.04
N SER A 646 -17.54 -0.15 -37.28
CA SER A 646 -18.35 -0.50 -38.47
C SER A 646 -18.95 -1.94 -38.43
N LYS A 647 -18.42 -2.81 -37.55
CA LYS A 647 -18.92 -4.16 -37.33
C LYS A 647 -19.63 -4.33 -35.99
N THR A 648 -19.75 -3.26 -35.19
CA THR A 648 -20.43 -3.30 -33.91
C THR A 648 -21.93 -3.18 -34.10
N ALA A 649 -22.68 -4.07 -33.50
CA ALA A 649 -24.14 -4.06 -33.48
C ALA A 649 -24.70 -4.57 -32.16
N VAL A 650 -25.79 -3.97 -31.70
CA VAL A 650 -26.62 -4.51 -30.62
C VAL A 650 -28.02 -4.72 -31.17
N ASN A 651 -28.42 -5.97 -31.29
CA ASN A 651 -29.72 -6.35 -31.84
C ASN A 651 -30.65 -6.88 -30.74
N PHE A 652 -31.94 -6.55 -30.81
CA PHE A 652 -32.95 -7.05 -29.88
C PHE A 652 -34.33 -7.04 -30.55
N ASP A 653 -35.23 -7.89 -30.07
CA ASP A 653 -36.62 -7.98 -30.49
C ASP A 653 -37.54 -7.80 -29.28
N PRO A 654 -38.40 -6.79 -29.25
CA PRO A 654 -39.38 -6.57 -28.20
C PRO A 654 -40.61 -7.49 -28.24
N ASP A 655 -40.72 -8.44 -29.19
CA ASP A 655 -41.83 -9.38 -29.35
C ASP A 655 -43.20 -8.70 -29.42
N GLY A 656 -43.31 -7.58 -30.13
CA GLY A 656 -44.57 -6.84 -30.31
C GLY A 656 -44.92 -5.90 -29.16
N VAL A 657 -44.07 -5.77 -28.13
CA VAL A 657 -44.34 -4.94 -26.96
C VAL A 657 -43.74 -3.53 -27.15
N ALA A 658 -44.58 -2.52 -27.14
CA ALA A 658 -44.10 -1.11 -27.17
C ALA A 658 -43.37 -0.73 -25.86
N GLY A 659 -42.35 0.09 -25.97
CA GLY A 659 -41.53 0.45 -24.81
C GLY A 659 -40.60 1.64 -25.04
N THR A 660 -39.71 1.88 -24.09
CA THR A 660 -38.71 2.94 -24.15
C THR A 660 -37.31 2.32 -24.13
N LEU A 661 -36.49 2.69 -25.13
CA LEU A 661 -35.08 2.34 -25.20
C LEU A 661 -34.25 3.48 -24.62
N THR A 662 -33.43 3.19 -23.63
CA THR A 662 -32.44 4.12 -23.07
C THR A 662 -31.03 3.65 -23.46
N ILE A 663 -30.20 4.58 -23.95
CA ILE A 663 -28.78 4.35 -24.25
C ILE A 663 -27.96 5.39 -23.54
N VAL A 664 -26.92 4.96 -22.84
CA VAL A 664 -25.99 5.84 -22.11
C VAL A 664 -24.62 5.81 -22.76
N THR A 665 -24.09 6.96 -23.06
CA THR A 665 -22.77 7.20 -23.68
C THR A 665 -21.95 8.16 -22.81
N ASN A 666 -20.66 8.32 -23.10
CA ASN A 666 -19.87 9.37 -22.49
C ASN A 666 -20.07 10.69 -23.31
N PRO A 667 -20.57 11.79 -22.69
CA PRO A 667 -20.87 13.03 -23.39
C PRO A 667 -19.66 13.72 -24.03
N GLN A 668 -18.43 13.30 -23.70
CA GLN A 668 -17.22 13.80 -24.37
C GLN A 668 -17.08 13.34 -25.82
N TYR A 669 -17.88 12.35 -26.27
CA TYR A 669 -17.80 11.78 -27.60
C TYR A 669 -19.10 12.04 -28.37
N SER A 670 -19.01 12.78 -29.49
CA SER A 670 -20.14 13.24 -30.27
C SER A 670 -20.39 12.41 -31.53
N GLY A 671 -19.86 11.19 -31.63
CA GLY A 671 -20.11 10.30 -32.76
C GLY A 671 -21.58 9.89 -32.83
N ILE A 672 -22.08 9.72 -34.02
CA ILE A 672 -23.47 9.35 -34.30
C ILE A 672 -23.64 7.83 -34.07
N ILE A 673 -24.66 7.45 -33.30
CA ILE A 673 -25.18 6.11 -33.17
C ILE A 673 -26.50 6.06 -33.93
N GLU A 674 -26.79 4.96 -34.59
CA GLU A 674 -28.00 4.73 -35.37
C GLU A 674 -28.84 3.61 -34.80
N LEU A 675 -30.15 3.78 -34.87
CA LEU A 675 -31.14 2.72 -34.61
C LEU A 675 -31.91 2.44 -35.91
N ASN A 676 -31.79 1.21 -36.45
CA ASN A 676 -32.36 0.86 -37.74
C ASN A 676 -32.04 1.92 -38.80
N ASP A 677 -30.76 2.24 -38.99
CA ASP A 677 -30.24 3.20 -39.96
C ASP A 677 -30.71 4.66 -39.77
N LYS A 678 -31.28 4.99 -38.61
CA LYS A 678 -31.70 6.35 -38.27
C LYS A 678 -30.84 6.87 -37.10
N ALA A 679 -30.27 8.07 -37.29
CA ALA A 679 -29.45 8.69 -36.26
C ALA A 679 -30.24 8.93 -34.97
N ILE A 680 -29.64 8.57 -33.84
CA ILE A 680 -30.18 8.79 -32.50
C ILE A 680 -29.71 10.14 -32.00
N THR A 681 -30.63 10.89 -31.41
CA THR A 681 -30.29 12.11 -30.68
C THR A 681 -29.86 11.75 -29.26
N ILE A 682 -28.60 12.07 -28.89
CA ILE A 682 -28.05 11.88 -27.55
C ILE A 682 -28.09 13.24 -26.85
N GLY A 683 -28.58 13.26 -25.61
CA GLY A 683 -28.61 14.46 -24.77
C GLY A 683 -27.21 14.95 -24.40
N SER A 684 -27.13 16.20 -23.93
CA SER A 684 -25.87 16.79 -23.44
C SER A 684 -25.30 16.05 -22.20
N ASP A 685 -26.11 15.26 -21.51
CA ASP A 685 -25.78 14.37 -20.42
C ASP A 685 -25.26 12.99 -20.87
N GLY A 686 -25.22 12.75 -22.18
CA GLY A 686 -24.81 11.47 -22.75
C GLY A 686 -25.92 10.42 -22.81
N VAL A 687 -27.18 10.79 -22.52
CA VAL A 687 -28.31 9.85 -22.50
C VAL A 687 -29.22 10.06 -23.70
N ALA A 688 -29.62 8.98 -24.35
CA ALA A 688 -30.67 8.96 -25.36
C ALA A 688 -31.85 8.15 -24.86
N THR A 689 -33.08 8.67 -25.00
CA THR A 689 -34.32 7.99 -24.65
C THR A 689 -35.23 7.98 -25.88
N ILE A 690 -35.65 6.81 -26.33
CA ILE A 690 -36.35 6.62 -27.59
C ILE A 690 -37.59 5.76 -27.36
N SER A 691 -38.77 6.25 -27.71
CA SER A 691 -39.99 5.45 -27.70
C SER A 691 -40.06 4.54 -28.92
N LEU A 692 -40.27 3.25 -28.69
CA LEU A 692 -40.37 2.21 -29.68
C LEU A 692 -41.78 1.59 -29.65
N ASP A 693 -42.34 1.31 -30.83
CA ASP A 693 -43.66 0.66 -30.94
C ASP A 693 -43.58 -0.83 -30.74
N GLY A 694 -42.36 -1.40 -30.72
CA GLY A 694 -42.10 -2.81 -30.50
C GLY A 694 -42.49 -3.73 -31.68
N SER A 695 -42.97 -3.16 -32.81
CA SER A 695 -43.51 -3.91 -33.93
C SER A 695 -42.47 -4.61 -34.81
N GLN A 696 -41.18 -4.41 -34.54
CA GLN A 696 -40.06 -4.93 -35.31
C GLN A 696 -38.82 -5.16 -34.45
N SER A 697 -37.90 -5.98 -34.97
CA SER A 697 -36.57 -6.08 -34.38
C SER A 697 -35.78 -4.80 -34.59
N TYR A 698 -34.93 -4.44 -33.59
CA TYR A 698 -34.13 -3.23 -33.60
C TYR A 698 -32.64 -3.56 -33.62
N SER A 699 -31.85 -2.74 -34.31
CA SER A 699 -30.40 -2.83 -34.40
C SER A 699 -29.77 -1.47 -34.13
N ILE A 700 -28.93 -1.42 -33.09
CA ILE A 700 -28.14 -0.25 -32.75
C ILE A 700 -26.77 -0.42 -33.40
N THR A 701 -26.41 0.52 -34.29
CA THR A 701 -25.19 0.46 -35.08
C THR A 701 -24.42 1.79 -35.03
N LYS A 702 -23.20 1.78 -35.57
CA LYS A 702 -22.41 3.00 -35.75
C LYS A 702 -22.88 3.79 -36.94
N GLY A 703 -23.19 5.07 -36.74
CA GLY A 703 -23.32 6.05 -37.83
C GLY A 703 -21.95 6.64 -38.21
N SER A 704 -21.62 7.78 -37.71
CA SER A 704 -20.32 8.45 -38.00
C SER A 704 -19.57 8.87 -36.75
N GLY A 705 -18.28 9.14 -36.89
CA GLY A 705 -17.42 9.55 -35.77
C GLY A 705 -17.13 8.44 -34.77
N SER A 706 -16.71 8.79 -33.57
CA SER A 706 -16.43 7.85 -32.46
C SER A 706 -17.47 8.04 -31.38
N ASN A 707 -18.03 6.92 -30.90
CA ASN A 707 -18.90 6.88 -29.73
C ASN A 707 -18.75 5.55 -28.99
N TYR A 708 -19.20 5.50 -27.74
CA TYR A 708 -19.00 4.41 -26.80
C TYR A 708 -20.25 4.25 -25.96
N ILE A 709 -20.89 3.07 -26.01
CA ILE A 709 -22.11 2.78 -25.25
C ILE A 709 -21.75 2.08 -23.96
N PHE A 710 -22.13 2.66 -22.83
CA PHE A 710 -21.86 2.15 -21.49
C PHE A 710 -23.02 1.32 -20.91
N TYR A 711 -24.26 1.66 -21.33
CA TYR A 711 -25.47 1.06 -20.79
C TYR A 711 -26.61 1.12 -21.78
N ILE A 712 -27.44 0.08 -21.80
CA ILE A 712 -28.66 0.01 -22.59
C ILE A 712 -29.77 -0.57 -21.74
N ALA A 713 -30.97 -0.02 -21.81
CA ALA A 713 -32.18 -0.58 -21.21
C ALA A 713 -33.37 -0.45 -22.15
N TYR A 714 -34.12 -1.53 -22.36
CA TYR A 714 -35.44 -1.52 -22.97
C TYR A 714 -36.51 -1.71 -21.90
N THR A 715 -37.42 -0.75 -21.71
CA THR A 715 -38.47 -0.75 -20.70
C THR A 715 -39.82 -0.83 -21.36
N PRO A 716 -40.58 -1.93 -21.26
CA PRO A 716 -41.93 -2.08 -21.81
C PRO A 716 -42.92 -1.07 -21.24
N ASN A 717 -43.85 -0.58 -22.05
CA ASN A 717 -44.88 0.34 -21.59
C ASN A 717 -45.88 -0.39 -20.67
N GLY A 718 -46.30 0.30 -19.58
CA GLY A 718 -47.22 -0.28 -18.61
C GLY A 718 -46.59 -1.21 -17.56
N SER A 719 -45.28 -1.34 -17.56
CA SER A 719 -44.56 -2.10 -16.54
C SER A 719 -44.63 -1.38 -15.19
N THR A 720 -44.69 -2.13 -14.10
CA THR A 720 -44.63 -1.62 -12.73
C THR A 720 -43.20 -1.76 -12.21
N PRO A 721 -42.79 -0.95 -11.21
CA PRO A 721 -41.49 -1.12 -10.58
C PRO A 721 -41.34 -2.53 -10.02
N LYS A 722 -40.25 -3.21 -10.34
CA LYS A 722 -39.97 -4.55 -9.85
C LYS A 722 -39.33 -4.44 -8.48
N VAL A 723 -40.00 -5.02 -7.46
CA VAL A 723 -39.42 -5.15 -6.12
C VAL A 723 -38.50 -6.36 -6.08
N ILE A 724 -37.19 -6.15 -6.04
CA ILE A 724 -36.19 -7.21 -5.81
C ILE A 724 -35.59 -6.94 -4.44
N LYS A 725 -36.12 -7.59 -3.41
CA LYS A 725 -35.61 -7.41 -2.04
C LYS A 725 -34.11 -7.64 -2.00
N GLY A 726 -33.37 -6.64 -1.49
CA GLY A 726 -31.92 -6.62 -1.38
C GLY A 726 -31.19 -5.92 -2.52
N ASP A 727 -31.86 -5.55 -3.62
CA ASP A 727 -31.27 -4.78 -4.73
C ASP A 727 -31.41 -3.28 -4.46
N ALA A 728 -30.54 -2.79 -3.60
CA ALA A 728 -30.57 -1.40 -3.11
C ALA A 728 -30.14 -0.38 -4.17
N ASN A 729 -29.36 -0.82 -5.15
CA ASN A 729 -28.80 0.00 -6.22
C ASN A 729 -29.55 -0.13 -7.56
N ASP A 730 -30.67 -0.90 -7.58
CA ASP A 730 -31.49 -1.14 -8.77
C ASP A 730 -30.71 -1.71 -9.97
N SER A 731 -29.73 -2.56 -9.71
CA SER A 731 -28.94 -3.21 -10.75
C SER A 731 -29.67 -4.42 -11.40
N GLY A 732 -30.79 -4.83 -10.82
CA GLY A 732 -31.54 -6.04 -11.18
C GLY A 732 -30.99 -7.30 -10.54
N LYS A 733 -30.05 -7.21 -9.61
CA LYS A 733 -29.43 -8.31 -8.86
C LYS A 733 -29.23 -7.92 -7.43
N VAL A 734 -29.16 -8.92 -6.55
CA VAL A 734 -28.71 -8.74 -5.19
C VAL A 734 -27.25 -9.19 -5.09
N ASP A 735 -26.34 -8.26 -4.84
CA ASP A 735 -24.91 -8.55 -4.74
C ASP A 735 -24.20 -7.65 -3.70
N ALA A 736 -22.87 -7.73 -3.62
CA ALA A 736 -22.10 -6.98 -2.62
C ALA A 736 -22.17 -5.45 -2.82
N ALA A 737 -22.56 -4.98 -4.01
CA ALA A 737 -22.71 -3.54 -4.25
C ALA A 737 -23.92 -2.96 -3.50
N ASP A 738 -24.99 -3.77 -3.31
CA ASP A 738 -26.16 -3.38 -2.53
C ASP A 738 -25.84 -3.22 -1.05
N VAL A 739 -25.08 -4.17 -0.52
CA VAL A 739 -24.57 -4.08 0.87
C VAL A 739 -23.74 -2.82 1.03
N THR A 740 -22.85 -2.52 0.06
CA THR A 740 -22.03 -1.32 0.08
C THR A 740 -22.86 -0.04 0.05
N MET A 741 -23.87 0.01 -0.82
CA MET A 741 -24.76 1.19 -0.91
C MET A 741 -25.53 1.43 0.39
N ILE A 742 -26.09 0.40 1.00
CA ILE A 742 -26.80 0.54 2.29
C ILE A 742 -25.83 0.97 3.38
N MET A 743 -24.65 0.40 3.43
CA MET A 743 -23.62 0.81 4.40
C MET A 743 -23.18 2.26 4.21
N ASP A 744 -22.97 2.69 2.95
CA ASP A 744 -22.62 4.08 2.63
C ASP A 744 -23.72 5.06 3.01
N PHE A 745 -24.99 4.66 2.92
CA PHE A 745 -26.14 5.42 3.40
C PHE A 745 -26.19 5.45 4.92
N ALA A 746 -26.06 4.31 5.58
CA ALA A 746 -26.13 4.19 7.04
C ALA A 746 -25.04 5.02 7.76
N VAL A 747 -23.84 5.17 7.14
CA VAL A 747 -22.77 6.02 7.70
C VAL A 747 -22.81 7.46 7.18
N GLY A 748 -23.85 7.86 6.44
CA GLY A 748 -24.05 9.23 5.94
C GLY A 748 -23.12 9.66 4.82
N LYS A 749 -22.47 8.71 4.14
CA LYS A 749 -21.57 8.97 3.00
C LYS A 749 -22.34 9.28 1.71
N ILE A 750 -23.55 8.75 1.59
CA ILE A 750 -24.54 9.12 0.58
C ILE A 750 -25.84 9.54 1.27
N SER A 751 -26.58 10.45 0.66
CA SER A 751 -27.82 11.00 1.24
C SER A 751 -29.05 10.12 1.06
N ALA A 752 -29.01 9.15 0.14
CA ALA A 752 -30.09 8.18 -0.11
C ALA A 752 -29.54 6.93 -0.80
N VAL A 753 -30.20 5.78 -0.60
CA VAL A 753 -30.03 4.60 -1.46
C VAL A 753 -30.87 4.76 -2.72
N THR A 754 -30.49 4.11 -3.81
CA THR A 754 -31.20 4.22 -5.10
C THR A 754 -32.63 3.69 -4.98
N ASN A 755 -32.83 2.57 -4.27
CA ASN A 755 -34.17 1.98 -4.02
C ASN A 755 -34.34 1.58 -2.55
N ALA A 756 -34.91 2.48 -1.75
CA ALA A 756 -35.16 2.23 -0.35
C ALA A 756 -36.17 1.07 -0.08
N THR A 757 -37.12 0.84 -0.99
CA THR A 757 -38.07 -0.28 -0.86
C THR A 757 -37.39 -1.63 -1.04
N ASN A 758 -36.46 -1.74 -1.97
CA ASN A 758 -35.65 -2.94 -2.17
C ASN A 758 -34.61 -3.10 -1.06
N ALA A 759 -34.06 -2.00 -0.56
CA ALA A 759 -33.02 -1.99 0.45
C ALA A 759 -33.52 -2.43 1.84
N ASP A 760 -34.77 -2.06 2.21
CA ASP A 760 -35.39 -2.47 3.49
C ASP A 760 -35.80 -3.95 3.42
N VAL A 761 -34.82 -4.81 3.65
CA VAL A 761 -35.02 -6.29 3.67
C VAL A 761 -35.44 -6.81 5.03
N THR A 762 -35.30 -6.02 6.10
CA THR A 762 -35.83 -6.33 7.43
C THR A 762 -37.33 -6.08 7.53
N GLY A 763 -37.85 -5.12 6.75
CA GLY A 763 -39.27 -4.73 6.71
C GLY A 763 -39.69 -3.80 7.84
N ASP A 764 -38.70 -3.16 8.48
CA ASP A 764 -38.96 -2.26 9.64
C ASP A 764 -39.18 -0.80 9.20
N LYS A 765 -39.11 -0.52 7.89
CA LYS A 765 -39.28 0.81 7.23
C LYS A 765 -38.14 1.77 7.43
N THR A 766 -37.01 1.29 7.88
CA THR A 766 -35.73 1.99 7.88
C THR A 766 -34.76 1.29 6.94
N VAL A 767 -33.78 1.99 6.41
CA VAL A 767 -32.67 1.39 5.65
C VAL A 767 -31.42 1.64 6.45
N ASP A 768 -30.84 0.60 7.02
CA ASP A 768 -29.69 0.71 7.90
C ASP A 768 -28.73 -0.50 7.84
N VAL A 769 -27.88 -0.62 8.85
CA VAL A 769 -26.85 -1.67 8.93
C VAL A 769 -27.46 -3.08 9.02
N ASP A 770 -28.65 -3.21 9.61
CA ASP A 770 -29.33 -4.51 9.79
C ASP A 770 -29.80 -5.07 8.44
N ASP A 771 -30.20 -4.19 7.49
CA ASP A 771 -30.52 -4.58 6.11
C ASP A 771 -29.27 -5.04 5.37
N ALA A 772 -28.19 -4.27 5.45
CA ALA A 772 -26.91 -4.64 4.87
C ALA A 772 -26.42 -5.99 5.41
N TYR A 773 -26.55 -6.22 6.71
CA TYR A 773 -26.19 -7.48 7.35
C TYR A 773 -27.04 -8.66 6.85
N LYS A 774 -28.34 -8.47 6.73
CA LYS A 774 -29.26 -9.50 6.24
C LYS A 774 -29.02 -9.84 4.78
N ILE A 775 -28.74 -8.86 3.92
CA ILE A 775 -28.33 -9.08 2.53
C ILE A 775 -27.00 -9.85 2.50
N SER A 776 -26.03 -9.47 3.33
CA SER A 776 -24.77 -10.17 3.44
C SER A 776 -24.95 -11.64 3.86
N GLN A 777 -25.84 -11.93 4.81
CA GLN A 777 -26.18 -13.31 5.20
C GLN A 777 -26.80 -14.11 4.04
N PHE A 778 -27.65 -13.49 3.23
CA PHE A 778 -28.23 -14.10 2.04
C PHE A 778 -27.17 -14.42 0.98
N LEU A 779 -26.30 -13.47 0.68
CA LEU A 779 -25.21 -13.64 -0.30
C LEU A 779 -24.21 -14.74 0.11
N ASN A 780 -23.99 -14.90 1.42
CA ASN A 780 -23.12 -15.95 1.97
C ASN A 780 -23.86 -17.31 2.18
N GLY A 781 -25.13 -17.42 1.79
CA GLY A 781 -25.92 -18.65 1.89
C GLY A 781 -26.30 -19.02 3.33
N LEU A 782 -26.18 -18.10 4.28
CA LEU A 782 -26.56 -18.31 5.68
C LEU A 782 -28.07 -18.26 5.89
N ILE A 783 -28.78 -17.52 5.04
CA ILE A 783 -30.25 -17.51 4.93
C ILE A 783 -30.70 -17.78 3.51
N LYS A 784 -31.90 -18.33 3.33
CA LYS A 784 -32.39 -18.77 2.01
C LYS A 784 -33.22 -17.71 1.27
N SER A 785 -33.64 -16.66 1.94
CA SER A 785 -34.44 -15.55 1.38
C SER A 785 -34.25 -14.27 2.19
N LEU A 786 -34.48 -13.13 1.51
CA LEU A 786 -34.49 -11.80 2.11
C LEU A 786 -35.88 -11.36 2.55
#